data_2c5b39c9b6c271ffa9cf1bc2b06b7385
#
_entry.id   2c5b39c9b6c271ffa9cf1bc2b06b7385
#
_cell.length_a   1.000
_cell.length_b   1.000
_cell.length_c   1.000
_cell.angle_alpha   90.00
_cell.angle_beta   90.00
_cell.angle_gamma   90.00
#
_symmetry.space_group_name_H-M   'P 1'
#
loop_
_entity.id
_entity.type
_entity.pdbx_description
1 polymer ?
#
loop_
_entity_poly.entity_id
_entity_poly.type
_entity_poly.pdbx_seq_one_letter_code
_entity_poly.pdbx_strand_id
1 'polypeptide(L)'
;MSLTSRKPPSPIGPTTTRRLFLSEIRAYPARVAGAALACAVTAAGVGACVLLLVGASRPDFPENSPAAAAALDAQNVLSLLLSMLLMCAVVVTGSTVSLWTGQRLGQFAVLRALGVTAGHLRRMVATDVARLAVLSAAVGAALGMVPLARLGRGALVERELFPASAGLPGGDQIWATGIGVCLATGAVAVLAALASVLAAGRVSAMDLLKDPELPAAPTARSRARLLTGLAMAGLLCLPLLFVMAFMDLPGTIRAAVAPGLALMVIPTLAVLAPWAVPPLTWPVRMALRVLDRRVGRIAAAGMRAAPARTTAVAVPVLLAVGVAVCLLGAGATMGQAIQRQTEDGLRADGVVTAEPGSRLPVTAVSPAGVSATPLIATEVTPPPTGFDDRPGPARAWGADGPSLAKVLDLGVRQGRLADLKEGTFAAGATQAEGHHWRPGQRVRLALADGTARTLTLAAVYERDLAFPEFVIPRSTALAHTASPYAERILLTGAVASWPVEDGRQVASRAAYLDGLDPRDPADDLAVRLIVAVVSGYALLAAANTCALAQRDRHSQRAHLRAMGLGRFQLLRCVLYEVLGAAVVGVALAAVTALACLVPLAATLSAGALPAFDVPWTVGVLVASVAAVAAPSAMASHPLSGIQRQFARRTT
;
A
#
# COMPACT_ATOMS: atom_id res chain seq x y z
N MET A 1 12.94 25.41 -65.86
CA MET A 1 11.79 24.75 -65.14
C MET A 1 11.94 25.06 -63.66
N SER A 2 11.23 26.08 -63.19
CA SER A 2 11.30 26.58 -61.82
C SER A 2 10.55 25.65 -60.89
N LEU A 3 11.26 24.99 -59.95
CA LEU A 3 10.69 24.28 -58.82
C LEU A 3 10.01 25.28 -57.88
N THR A 4 8.71 25.43 -58.00
CA THR A 4 7.91 26.20 -57.06
C THR A 4 8.00 25.57 -55.67
N SER A 5 8.68 26.27 -54.77
CA SER A 5 8.73 26.02 -53.32
C SER A 5 7.31 25.90 -52.77
N ARG A 6 6.81 24.70 -52.60
CA ARG A 6 5.57 24.46 -51.87
C ARG A 6 5.75 24.92 -50.43
N LYS A 7 5.10 26.03 -50.12
CA LYS A 7 4.95 26.53 -48.76
C LYS A 7 4.48 25.40 -47.87
N PRO A 8 5.13 25.13 -46.68
CA PRO A 8 4.66 24.10 -45.78
C PRO A 8 3.19 24.35 -45.42
N PRO A 9 2.38 23.28 -45.28
CA PRO A 9 0.96 23.44 -44.98
C PRO A 9 0.85 24.23 -43.66
N SER A 10 -0.07 25.19 -43.65
CA SER A 10 -0.34 26.06 -42.50
C SER A 10 -0.64 25.21 -41.25
N PRO A 11 -0.06 25.53 -40.09
CA PRO A 11 -0.29 24.74 -38.87
C PRO A 11 -1.80 24.73 -38.56
N ILE A 12 -2.34 23.53 -38.25
CA ILE A 12 -3.72 23.37 -37.84
C ILE A 12 -3.98 24.32 -36.66
N GLY A 13 -4.86 25.29 -36.83
CA GLY A 13 -5.08 26.33 -35.83
C GLY A 13 -5.69 25.78 -34.52
N PRO A 14 -5.53 26.48 -33.38
CA PRO A 14 -6.01 26.02 -32.07
C PRO A 14 -7.55 25.81 -32.02
N THR A 15 -8.29 26.50 -32.86
CA THR A 15 -9.73 26.34 -33.03
C THR A 15 -10.10 25.00 -33.68
N THR A 16 -9.30 24.54 -34.64
CA THR A 16 -9.52 23.25 -35.32
C THR A 16 -9.22 22.08 -34.40
N THR A 17 -8.15 22.16 -33.61
CA THR A 17 -7.83 21.14 -32.59
C THR A 17 -8.93 21.02 -31.54
N ARG A 18 -9.49 22.15 -31.07
CA ARG A 18 -10.62 22.16 -30.11
C ARG A 18 -11.89 21.53 -30.73
N ARG A 19 -12.18 21.80 -31.99
CA ARG A 19 -13.33 21.17 -32.68
C ARG A 19 -13.17 19.68 -32.85
N LEU A 20 -11.97 19.20 -33.19
CA LEU A 20 -11.65 17.76 -33.26
C LEU A 20 -11.82 17.08 -31.92
N PHE A 21 -11.34 17.68 -30.83
CA PHE A 21 -11.50 17.15 -29.46
C PHE A 21 -12.99 17.07 -29.06
N LEU A 22 -13.78 18.11 -29.31
CA LEU A 22 -15.20 18.10 -28.99
C LEU A 22 -15.98 17.10 -29.84
N SER A 23 -15.65 16.93 -31.12
CA SER A 23 -16.26 15.91 -31.97
C SER A 23 -15.98 14.50 -31.50
N GLU A 24 -14.80 14.26 -30.96
CA GLU A 24 -14.42 12.96 -30.37
C GLU A 24 -15.19 12.65 -29.11
N ILE A 25 -15.33 13.62 -28.19
CA ILE A 25 -16.16 13.46 -26.97
C ILE A 25 -17.60 13.08 -27.37
N ARG A 26 -18.14 13.71 -28.42
CA ARG A 26 -19.51 13.41 -28.93
C ARG A 26 -19.60 12.05 -29.61
N ALA A 27 -18.56 11.68 -30.39
CA ALA A 27 -18.55 10.42 -31.11
C ALA A 27 -18.30 9.20 -30.22
N TYR A 28 -17.44 9.36 -29.20
CA TYR A 28 -17.00 8.27 -28.33
C TYR A 28 -17.03 8.63 -26.83
N PRO A 29 -18.19 9.04 -26.28
CA PRO A 29 -18.29 9.57 -24.92
C PRO A 29 -17.82 8.59 -23.86
N ALA A 30 -18.02 7.32 -24.09
CA ALA A 30 -17.66 6.27 -23.14
C ALA A 30 -16.15 5.98 -23.04
N ARG A 31 -15.36 6.29 -24.09
CA ARG A 31 -13.88 6.15 -24.03
C ARG A 31 -13.28 7.29 -23.21
N VAL A 32 -13.82 8.49 -23.43
CA VAL A 32 -13.40 9.70 -22.70
C VAL A 32 -13.83 9.63 -21.24
N ALA A 33 -15.05 9.13 -20.95
CA ALA A 33 -15.57 9.00 -19.60
C ALA A 33 -14.69 8.10 -18.70
N GLY A 34 -14.12 7.03 -19.23
CA GLY A 34 -13.23 6.15 -18.44
C GLY A 34 -11.95 6.85 -17.99
N ALA A 35 -11.29 7.58 -18.89
CA ALA A 35 -10.09 8.35 -18.55
C ALA A 35 -10.43 9.54 -17.63
N ALA A 36 -11.56 10.21 -17.88
CA ALA A 36 -12.05 11.29 -17.04
C ALA A 36 -12.35 10.83 -15.60
N LEU A 37 -13.05 9.68 -15.47
CA LEU A 37 -13.36 9.09 -14.16
C LEU A 37 -12.09 8.75 -13.37
N ALA A 38 -11.09 8.14 -14.02
CA ALA A 38 -9.80 7.83 -13.38
C ALA A 38 -9.13 9.10 -12.83
N CYS A 39 -9.06 10.17 -13.63
CA CYS A 39 -8.47 11.44 -13.19
C CYS A 39 -9.29 12.11 -12.07
N ALA A 40 -10.63 12.07 -12.15
CA ALA A 40 -11.50 12.66 -11.14
C ALA A 40 -11.38 11.93 -9.78
N VAL A 41 -11.43 10.61 -9.79
CA VAL A 41 -11.29 9.79 -8.55
C VAL A 41 -9.90 9.96 -7.94
N THR A 42 -8.86 10.00 -8.77
CA THR A 42 -7.49 10.30 -8.32
C THR A 42 -7.44 11.64 -7.59
N ALA A 43 -7.96 12.70 -8.20
CA ALA A 43 -7.92 14.04 -7.62
C ALA A 43 -8.74 14.14 -6.33
N ALA A 44 -9.90 13.49 -6.27
CA ALA A 44 -10.73 13.44 -5.08
C ALA A 44 -10.03 12.71 -3.92
N GLY A 45 -9.50 11.52 -4.17
CA GLY A 45 -8.88 10.67 -3.14
C GLY A 45 -7.54 11.24 -2.62
N VAL A 46 -6.64 11.60 -3.54
CA VAL A 46 -5.34 12.20 -3.16
C VAL A 46 -5.57 13.54 -2.46
N GLY A 47 -6.47 14.39 -3.00
CA GLY A 47 -6.78 15.68 -2.39
C GLY A 47 -7.38 15.55 -0.99
N ALA A 48 -8.30 14.60 -0.78
CA ALA A 48 -8.87 14.33 0.54
C ALA A 48 -7.80 13.89 1.55
N CYS A 49 -6.90 13.00 1.14
CA CYS A 49 -5.80 12.54 1.98
C CYS A 49 -4.82 13.68 2.34
N VAL A 50 -4.48 14.56 1.39
CA VAL A 50 -3.65 15.75 1.64
C VAL A 50 -4.34 16.71 2.62
N LEU A 51 -5.65 16.94 2.48
CA LEU A 51 -6.39 17.80 3.43
C LEU A 51 -6.38 17.24 4.85
N LEU A 52 -6.53 15.93 5.00
CA LEU A 52 -6.45 15.26 6.31
C LEU A 52 -5.03 15.38 6.88
N LEU A 53 -4.00 15.15 6.07
CA LEU A 53 -2.62 15.27 6.50
C LEU A 53 -2.27 16.69 6.94
N VAL A 54 -2.68 17.71 6.18
CA VAL A 54 -2.49 19.12 6.56
C VAL A 54 -3.29 19.46 7.84
N GLY A 55 -4.48 18.88 8.01
CA GLY A 55 -5.25 19.01 9.26
C GLY A 55 -4.54 18.42 10.48
N ALA A 56 -3.91 17.25 10.32
CA ALA A 56 -3.16 16.57 11.37
C ALA A 56 -1.80 17.26 11.71
N SER A 57 -1.22 17.99 10.76
CA SER A 57 0.10 18.63 10.94
C SER A 57 0.05 20.03 11.53
N ARG A 58 -1.09 20.52 11.98
CA ARG A 58 -1.20 21.84 12.62
C ARG A 58 -0.62 21.82 14.04
N PRO A 59 0.26 22.76 14.40
CA PRO A 59 1.07 22.70 15.62
C PRO A 59 0.36 23.24 16.88
N ASP A 60 -0.95 23.13 16.98
CA ASP A 60 -1.72 23.72 18.09
C ASP A 60 -1.82 22.80 19.34
N PHE A 61 -1.06 21.69 19.35
CA PHE A 61 -1.06 20.78 20.49
C PHE A 61 0.13 21.06 21.42
N PRO A 62 -0.08 21.14 22.75
CA PRO A 62 1.02 21.22 23.69
C PRO A 62 1.99 20.03 23.51
N GLU A 63 3.30 20.33 23.51
CA GLU A 63 4.32 19.28 23.49
C GLU A 63 4.07 18.29 24.64
N ASN A 64 4.14 16.98 24.34
CA ASN A 64 3.83 15.88 25.29
C ASN A 64 2.36 15.69 25.69
N SER A 65 1.40 16.23 24.94
CA SER A 65 -0.02 15.92 25.18
C SER A 65 -0.43 14.63 24.45
N PRO A 66 -1.43 13.87 24.98
CA PRO A 66 -1.98 12.71 24.26
C PRO A 66 -2.50 13.06 22.86
N ALA A 67 -2.97 14.31 22.67
CA ALA A 67 -3.42 14.81 21.39
C ALA A 67 -2.25 15.01 20.39
N ALA A 68 -1.07 15.40 20.86
CA ALA A 68 0.12 15.50 20.03
C ALA A 68 0.61 14.12 19.58
N ALA A 69 0.61 13.13 20.45
CA ALA A 69 0.93 11.75 20.11
C ALA A 69 -0.05 11.20 19.05
N ALA A 70 -1.36 11.32 19.28
CA ALA A 70 -2.38 10.91 18.33
C ALA A 70 -2.28 11.65 16.97
N ALA A 71 -1.84 12.92 16.97
CA ALA A 71 -1.60 13.66 15.73
C ALA A 71 -0.40 13.13 14.95
N LEU A 72 0.68 12.72 15.61
CA LEU A 72 1.86 12.11 14.99
C LEU A 72 1.51 10.74 14.38
N ASP A 73 0.76 9.91 15.11
CA ASP A 73 0.30 8.61 14.61
C ASP A 73 -0.61 8.79 13.39
N ALA A 74 -1.55 9.73 13.45
CA ALA A 74 -2.39 10.09 12.31
C ALA A 74 -1.56 10.55 11.10
N GLN A 75 -0.52 11.37 11.31
CA GLN A 75 0.38 11.82 10.24
C GLN A 75 1.13 10.65 9.60
N ASN A 76 1.63 9.71 10.38
CA ASN A 76 2.34 8.52 9.89
C ASN A 76 1.41 7.65 9.03
N VAL A 77 0.22 7.34 9.53
CA VAL A 77 -0.80 6.56 8.81
C VAL A 77 -1.24 7.25 7.51
N LEU A 78 -1.54 8.55 7.57
CA LEU A 78 -1.97 9.33 6.40
C LEU A 78 -0.84 9.52 5.39
N SER A 79 0.42 9.65 5.82
CA SER A 79 1.59 9.73 4.94
C SER A 79 1.82 8.42 4.18
N LEU A 80 1.68 7.29 4.85
CA LEU A 80 1.74 5.98 4.21
C LEU A 80 0.58 5.80 3.22
N LEU A 81 -0.66 6.14 3.62
CA LEU A 81 -1.82 6.12 2.74
C LEU A 81 -1.63 7.02 1.51
N LEU A 82 -1.14 8.24 1.71
CA LEU A 82 -0.87 9.19 0.61
C LEU A 82 0.18 8.63 -0.36
N SER A 83 1.26 8.06 0.15
CA SER A 83 2.32 7.46 -0.66
C SER A 83 1.79 6.32 -1.52
N MET A 84 0.96 5.43 -0.93
CA MET A 84 0.31 4.33 -1.64
C MET A 84 -0.71 4.84 -2.67
N LEU A 85 -1.52 5.85 -2.33
CA LEU A 85 -2.46 6.47 -3.26
C LEU A 85 -1.75 7.15 -4.42
N LEU A 86 -0.64 7.86 -4.18
CA LEU A 86 0.15 8.50 -5.24
C LEU A 86 0.77 7.46 -6.17
N MET A 87 1.30 6.37 -5.63
CA MET A 87 1.79 5.25 -6.43
C MET A 87 0.68 4.69 -7.33
N CYS A 88 -0.48 4.38 -6.75
CA CYS A 88 -1.63 3.89 -7.51
C CYS A 88 -2.12 4.91 -8.54
N ALA A 89 -2.16 6.20 -8.18
CA ALA A 89 -2.57 7.29 -9.06
C ALA A 89 -1.70 7.38 -10.31
N VAL A 90 -0.37 7.30 -10.16
CA VAL A 90 0.57 7.31 -11.29
C VAL A 90 0.34 6.11 -12.20
N VAL A 91 0.24 4.90 -11.63
CA VAL A 91 0.08 3.67 -12.40
C VAL A 91 -1.29 3.62 -13.08
N VAL A 92 -2.37 3.96 -12.37
CA VAL A 92 -3.74 3.91 -12.88
C VAL A 92 -3.99 4.98 -13.93
N THR A 93 -3.68 6.24 -13.62
CA THR A 93 -3.84 7.34 -14.57
C THR A 93 -2.95 7.11 -15.80
N GLY A 94 -1.70 6.71 -15.58
CA GLY A 94 -0.75 6.41 -16.64
C GLY A 94 -1.23 5.29 -17.56
N SER A 95 -1.71 4.18 -17.03
CA SER A 95 -2.21 3.05 -17.82
C SER A 95 -3.50 3.38 -18.56
N THR A 96 -4.44 4.08 -17.92
CA THR A 96 -5.73 4.46 -18.52
C THR A 96 -5.54 5.47 -19.65
N VAL A 97 -4.72 6.50 -19.43
CA VAL A 97 -4.42 7.51 -20.48
C VAL A 97 -3.62 6.89 -21.62
N SER A 98 -2.68 6.00 -21.32
CA SER A 98 -1.92 5.26 -22.33
C SER A 98 -2.83 4.38 -23.19
N LEU A 99 -3.79 3.69 -22.58
CA LEU A 99 -4.79 2.90 -23.30
C LEU A 99 -5.68 3.79 -24.20
N TRP A 100 -6.20 4.90 -23.66
CA TRP A 100 -7.00 5.86 -24.44
C TRP A 100 -6.23 6.45 -25.62
N THR A 101 -4.97 6.87 -25.39
CA THR A 101 -4.10 7.38 -26.46
C THR A 101 -3.80 6.30 -27.50
N GLY A 102 -3.59 5.06 -27.06
CA GLY A 102 -3.35 3.90 -27.93
C GLY A 102 -4.50 3.61 -28.88
N GLN A 103 -5.75 3.82 -28.44
CA GLN A 103 -6.95 3.65 -29.29
C GLN A 103 -7.06 4.69 -30.42
N ARG A 104 -6.31 5.80 -30.35
CA ARG A 104 -6.27 6.88 -31.35
C ARG A 104 -5.14 6.74 -32.37
N LEU A 105 -4.30 5.72 -32.27
CA LEU A 105 -3.11 5.57 -33.14
C LEU A 105 -3.47 5.50 -34.63
N GLY A 106 -4.59 4.86 -34.99
CA GLY A 106 -5.08 4.82 -36.37
C GLY A 106 -5.40 6.22 -36.91
N GLN A 107 -6.02 7.08 -36.10
CA GLN A 107 -6.30 8.48 -36.46
C GLN A 107 -4.99 9.26 -36.63
N PHE A 108 -4.00 9.02 -35.77
CA PHE A 108 -2.69 9.66 -35.86
C PHE A 108 -1.91 9.23 -37.12
N ALA A 109 -2.06 7.98 -37.56
CA ALA A 109 -1.48 7.50 -38.79
C ALA A 109 -2.06 8.25 -40.02
N VAL A 110 -3.37 8.43 -40.07
CA VAL A 110 -4.04 9.21 -41.12
C VAL A 110 -3.56 10.67 -41.13
N LEU A 111 -3.48 11.32 -39.96
CA LEU A 111 -2.99 12.70 -39.85
C LEU A 111 -1.52 12.83 -40.33
N ARG A 112 -0.68 11.83 -40.05
CA ARG A 112 0.70 11.79 -40.56
C ARG A 112 0.75 11.58 -42.07
N ALA A 113 -0.11 10.74 -42.62
CA ALA A 113 -0.24 10.56 -44.06
C ALA A 113 -0.67 11.85 -44.79
N LEU A 114 -1.47 12.69 -44.11
CA LEU A 114 -1.86 14.02 -44.56
C LEU A 114 -0.77 15.10 -44.35
N GLY A 115 0.40 14.73 -43.87
CA GLY A 115 1.59 15.62 -43.76
C GLY A 115 1.76 16.32 -42.39
N VAL A 116 0.99 15.94 -41.36
CA VAL A 116 1.15 16.51 -40.00
C VAL A 116 2.50 16.04 -39.42
N THR A 117 3.32 16.97 -38.95
CA THR A 117 4.63 16.67 -38.35
C THR A 117 4.49 15.96 -36.99
N ALA A 118 5.45 15.13 -36.64
CA ALA A 118 5.46 14.41 -35.38
C ALA A 118 5.45 15.36 -34.15
N GLY A 119 6.11 16.52 -34.24
CA GLY A 119 6.11 17.54 -33.19
C GLY A 119 4.73 18.16 -32.98
N HIS A 120 4.01 18.47 -34.06
CA HIS A 120 2.65 19.01 -33.98
C HIS A 120 1.67 17.98 -33.38
N LEU A 121 1.79 16.73 -33.80
CA LEU A 121 0.99 15.63 -33.24
C LEU A 121 1.19 15.45 -31.74
N ARG A 122 2.46 15.47 -31.28
CA ARG A 122 2.79 15.39 -29.83
C ARG A 122 2.16 16.53 -29.06
N ARG A 123 2.26 17.77 -29.57
CA ARG A 123 1.68 18.94 -28.92
C ARG A 123 0.16 18.87 -28.89
N MET A 124 -0.48 18.40 -29.94
CA MET A 124 -1.92 18.19 -30.02
C MET A 124 -2.38 17.17 -28.95
N VAL A 125 -1.75 16.01 -28.89
CA VAL A 125 -2.08 14.97 -27.89
C VAL A 125 -1.84 15.49 -26.47
N ALA A 126 -0.71 16.13 -26.21
CA ALA A 126 -0.42 16.69 -24.88
C ALA A 126 -1.48 17.71 -24.45
N THR A 127 -1.92 18.60 -25.34
CA THR A 127 -2.95 19.60 -25.02
C THR A 127 -4.34 18.97 -24.80
N ASP A 128 -4.70 17.96 -25.60
CA ASP A 128 -5.98 17.26 -25.45
C ASP A 128 -6.05 16.50 -24.13
N VAL A 129 -4.97 15.78 -23.81
CA VAL A 129 -4.85 15.03 -22.55
C VAL A 129 -4.80 15.96 -21.35
N ALA A 130 -4.03 17.05 -21.42
CA ALA A 130 -3.97 18.04 -20.35
C ALA A 130 -5.35 18.63 -20.03
N ARG A 131 -6.09 19.03 -21.08
CA ARG A 131 -7.46 19.54 -20.90
C ARG A 131 -8.38 18.52 -20.26
N LEU A 132 -8.38 17.29 -20.76
CA LEU A 132 -9.20 16.22 -20.19
C LEU A 132 -8.83 15.98 -18.73
N ALA A 133 -7.56 15.77 -18.43
CA ALA A 133 -7.10 15.44 -17.10
C ALA A 133 -7.35 16.56 -16.09
N VAL A 134 -7.02 17.81 -16.43
CA VAL A 134 -7.22 18.96 -15.55
C VAL A 134 -8.70 19.24 -15.30
N LEU A 135 -9.54 19.20 -16.34
CA LEU A 135 -10.98 19.42 -16.18
C LEU A 135 -11.62 18.31 -15.33
N SER A 136 -11.25 17.05 -15.59
CA SER A 136 -11.75 15.92 -14.81
C SER A 136 -11.26 15.94 -13.37
N ALA A 137 -10.00 16.28 -13.16
CA ALA A 137 -9.43 16.44 -11.82
C ALA A 137 -10.09 17.59 -11.06
N ALA A 138 -10.37 18.72 -11.74
CA ALA A 138 -11.09 19.85 -11.14
C ALA A 138 -12.51 19.47 -10.70
N VAL A 139 -13.23 18.69 -11.51
CA VAL A 139 -14.54 18.17 -11.13
C VAL A 139 -14.42 17.20 -9.93
N GLY A 140 -13.44 16.30 -9.95
CA GLY A 140 -13.17 15.36 -8.85
C GLY A 140 -12.80 16.09 -7.55
N ALA A 141 -11.92 17.09 -7.62
CA ALA A 141 -11.53 17.90 -6.48
C ALA A 141 -12.72 18.71 -5.93
N ALA A 142 -13.48 19.38 -6.80
CA ALA A 142 -14.62 20.20 -6.38
C ALA A 142 -15.74 19.38 -5.74
N LEU A 143 -16.07 18.21 -6.28
CA LEU A 143 -17.19 17.38 -5.83
C LEU A 143 -16.81 16.35 -4.77
N GLY A 144 -15.58 15.85 -4.80
CA GLY A 144 -15.15 14.69 -4.00
C GLY A 144 -14.16 14.98 -2.88
N MET A 145 -13.25 15.93 -3.04
CA MET A 145 -12.14 16.14 -2.12
C MET A 145 -12.59 16.48 -0.70
N VAL A 146 -13.42 17.50 -0.54
CA VAL A 146 -13.91 17.96 0.78
C VAL A 146 -14.89 16.97 1.41
N PRO A 147 -15.90 16.43 0.68
CA PRO A 147 -16.77 15.39 1.22
C PRO A 147 -16.01 14.14 1.70
N LEU A 148 -15.08 13.63 0.91
CA LEU A 148 -14.26 12.48 1.29
C LEU A 148 -13.36 12.77 2.49
N ALA A 149 -12.76 13.97 2.56
CA ALA A 149 -11.98 14.39 3.72
C ALA A 149 -12.84 14.46 5.00
N ARG A 150 -14.07 14.98 4.91
CA ARG A 150 -15.00 15.02 6.06
C ARG A 150 -15.43 13.63 6.51
N LEU A 151 -15.80 12.75 5.58
CA LEU A 151 -16.16 11.37 5.87
C LEU A 151 -14.96 10.61 6.47
N GLY A 152 -13.78 10.76 5.87
CA GLY A 152 -12.54 10.15 6.36
C GLY A 152 -12.19 10.63 7.77
N ARG A 153 -12.27 11.96 8.03
CA ARG A 153 -12.06 12.52 9.35
C ARG A 153 -13.05 11.94 10.38
N GLY A 154 -14.34 11.90 10.05
CA GLY A 154 -15.36 11.33 10.95
C GLY A 154 -15.04 9.88 11.31
N ALA A 155 -14.76 9.05 10.32
CA ALA A 155 -14.42 7.65 10.53
C ALA A 155 -13.11 7.44 11.33
N LEU A 156 -12.11 8.30 11.16
CA LEU A 156 -10.85 8.24 11.90
C LEU A 156 -10.99 8.75 13.33
N VAL A 157 -11.80 9.79 13.57
CA VAL A 157 -12.09 10.33 14.92
C VAL A 157 -12.90 9.34 15.73
N GLU A 158 -13.95 8.72 15.16
CA GLU A 158 -14.75 7.68 15.84
C GLU A 158 -13.92 6.48 16.30
N ARG A 159 -12.75 6.29 15.71
CA ARG A 159 -11.85 5.17 15.97
C ARG A 159 -10.56 5.58 16.69
N GLU A 160 -10.53 6.79 17.21
CA GLU A 160 -9.40 7.36 17.98
C GLU A 160 -8.07 7.46 17.18
N LEU A 161 -8.12 7.27 15.85
CA LEU A 161 -6.96 7.38 14.96
C LEU A 161 -6.66 8.82 14.50
N PHE A 162 -7.50 9.79 14.89
CA PHE A 162 -7.33 11.20 14.53
C PHE A 162 -7.83 12.09 15.67
N PRO A 163 -7.06 13.11 16.08
CA PRO A 163 -7.48 13.97 17.18
C PRO A 163 -8.80 14.67 16.86
N ALA A 164 -9.79 14.58 17.76
CA ALA A 164 -11.09 15.20 17.59
C ALA A 164 -11.00 16.74 17.45
N SER A 165 -10.00 17.34 18.10
CA SER A 165 -9.72 18.78 18.07
C SER A 165 -9.09 19.26 16.76
N ALA A 166 -8.47 18.36 15.97
CA ALA A 166 -7.89 18.73 14.67
C ALA A 166 -9.00 18.94 13.63
N GLY A 167 -9.11 20.16 13.12
CA GLY A 167 -10.06 20.54 12.08
C GLY A 167 -9.51 20.32 10.66
N LEU A 168 -10.39 20.37 9.65
CA LEU A 168 -9.93 20.49 8.27
C LEU A 168 -9.31 21.88 8.04
N PRO A 169 -8.35 22.00 7.10
CA PRO A 169 -7.70 23.28 6.79
C PRO A 169 -8.69 24.32 6.26
N GLY A 170 -8.31 25.59 6.36
CA GLY A 170 -9.11 26.72 5.88
C GLY A 170 -9.25 26.78 4.36
N GLY A 171 -10.15 27.66 3.89
CA GLY A 171 -10.50 27.77 2.47
C GLY A 171 -9.31 27.92 1.54
N ASP A 172 -8.33 28.76 1.90
CA ASP A 172 -7.13 29.01 1.08
C ASP A 172 -6.30 27.73 0.87
N GLN A 173 -6.13 26.92 1.90
CA GLN A 173 -5.40 25.66 1.82
C GLN A 173 -6.20 24.59 1.04
N ILE A 174 -7.54 24.61 1.12
CA ILE A 174 -8.40 23.76 0.31
C ILE A 174 -8.22 24.09 -1.18
N TRP A 175 -8.23 25.39 -1.55
CA TRP A 175 -8.00 25.82 -2.92
C TRP A 175 -6.59 25.49 -3.41
N ALA A 176 -5.56 25.75 -2.59
CA ALA A 176 -4.17 25.43 -2.93
C ALA A 176 -3.98 23.91 -3.17
N THR A 177 -4.55 23.07 -2.30
CA THR A 177 -4.54 21.62 -2.45
C THR A 177 -5.26 21.19 -3.73
N GLY A 178 -6.44 21.73 -3.99
CA GLY A 178 -7.22 21.44 -5.19
C GLY A 178 -6.45 21.76 -6.47
N ILE A 179 -5.84 22.94 -6.55
CA ILE A 179 -5.00 23.38 -7.69
C ILE A 179 -3.79 22.45 -7.82
N GLY A 180 -3.08 22.20 -6.73
CA GLY A 180 -1.89 21.33 -6.72
C GLY A 180 -2.19 19.91 -7.24
N VAL A 181 -3.27 19.29 -6.77
CA VAL A 181 -3.69 17.95 -7.21
C VAL A 181 -4.14 17.95 -8.68
N CYS A 182 -4.83 19.00 -9.15
CA CYS A 182 -5.21 19.14 -10.56
C CYS A 182 -3.97 19.23 -11.46
N LEU A 183 -2.98 20.03 -11.08
CA LEU A 183 -1.72 20.17 -11.83
C LEU A 183 -0.91 18.87 -11.82
N ALA A 184 -0.79 18.21 -10.68
CA ALA A 184 -0.08 16.94 -10.55
C ALA A 184 -0.74 15.83 -11.39
N THR A 185 -2.07 15.69 -11.32
CA THR A 185 -2.82 14.73 -12.14
C THR A 185 -2.68 15.02 -13.62
N GLY A 186 -2.76 16.31 -14.00
CA GLY A 186 -2.53 16.76 -15.37
C GLY A 186 -1.13 16.43 -15.88
N ALA A 187 -0.10 16.67 -15.07
CA ALA A 187 1.30 16.37 -15.41
C ALA A 187 1.53 14.87 -15.63
N VAL A 188 1.04 14.02 -14.71
CA VAL A 188 1.14 12.56 -14.82
C VAL A 188 0.45 12.06 -16.09
N ALA A 189 -0.76 12.55 -16.38
CA ALA A 189 -1.52 12.18 -17.56
C ALA A 189 -0.80 12.59 -18.85
N VAL A 190 -0.26 13.80 -18.92
CA VAL A 190 0.50 14.30 -20.09
C VAL A 190 1.78 13.50 -20.31
N LEU A 191 2.54 13.22 -19.24
CA LEU A 191 3.76 12.40 -19.34
C LEU A 191 3.46 10.99 -19.86
N ALA A 192 2.39 10.37 -19.37
CA ALA A 192 1.96 9.04 -19.84
C ALA A 192 1.53 9.06 -21.31
N ALA A 193 0.79 10.09 -21.74
CA ALA A 193 0.37 10.26 -23.13
C ALA A 193 1.57 10.49 -24.05
N LEU A 194 2.49 11.37 -23.67
CA LEU A 194 3.71 11.64 -24.45
C LEU A 194 4.57 10.38 -24.58
N ALA A 195 4.76 9.62 -23.50
CA ALA A 195 5.47 8.34 -23.54
C ALA A 195 4.83 7.38 -24.54
N SER A 196 3.49 7.32 -24.59
CA SER A 196 2.74 6.48 -25.53
C SER A 196 2.92 6.93 -26.98
N VAL A 197 2.85 8.24 -27.26
CA VAL A 197 3.02 8.81 -28.62
C VAL A 197 4.45 8.72 -29.11
N LEU A 198 5.45 8.91 -28.23
CA LEU A 198 6.87 8.75 -28.57
C LEU A 198 7.17 7.31 -28.98
N ALA A 199 6.58 6.35 -28.30
CA ALA A 199 6.71 4.95 -28.64
C ALA A 199 6.02 4.60 -29.98
N ALA A 200 4.84 5.18 -30.23
CA ALA A 200 4.07 5.01 -31.48
C ALA A 200 4.75 5.68 -32.71
N GLY A 201 5.44 6.78 -32.48
CA GLY A 201 6.16 7.51 -33.55
C GLY A 201 7.30 6.72 -34.23
N ARG A 202 7.68 5.55 -33.68
CA ARG A 202 8.67 4.62 -34.24
C ARG A 202 8.04 3.58 -35.19
N VAL A 203 6.71 3.49 -35.26
CA VAL A 203 5.98 2.60 -36.16
C VAL A 203 5.75 3.34 -37.48
N SER A 204 6.01 2.69 -38.63
CA SER A 204 5.82 3.31 -39.93
C SER A 204 4.31 3.54 -40.18
N ALA A 205 3.97 4.69 -40.77
CA ALA A 205 2.57 4.99 -41.13
C ALA A 205 2.02 3.95 -42.13
N MET A 206 2.88 3.34 -42.95
CA MET A 206 2.52 2.34 -43.93
C MET A 206 2.10 1.01 -43.31
N ASP A 207 2.73 0.61 -42.17
CA ASP A 207 2.39 -0.65 -41.50
C ASP A 207 1.01 -0.52 -40.78
N LEU A 208 0.68 0.67 -40.31
CA LEU A 208 -0.63 0.96 -39.66
C LEU A 208 -1.78 1.06 -40.69
N LEU A 209 -1.48 1.38 -41.94
CA LEU A 209 -2.48 1.45 -43.02
C LEU A 209 -2.75 0.08 -43.66
N LYS A 210 -1.75 -0.82 -43.64
CA LYS A 210 -1.88 -2.19 -44.22
C LYS A 210 -2.77 -3.08 -43.36
N ASP A 211 -2.82 -2.87 -42.05
CA ASP A 211 -3.60 -3.68 -41.15
C ASP A 211 -4.13 -2.82 -39.98
N PRO A 212 -5.35 -2.23 -40.12
CA PRO A 212 -5.95 -1.39 -39.10
C PRO A 212 -6.30 -2.17 -37.82
N GLU A 213 -6.27 -3.50 -37.84
CA GLU A 213 -6.45 -4.39 -36.68
C GLU A 213 -5.11 -4.78 -36.03
N LEU A 214 -3.96 -4.35 -36.56
CA LEU A 214 -2.68 -4.55 -35.88
C LEU A 214 -2.78 -3.91 -34.47
N PRO A 215 -2.69 -4.73 -33.41
CA PRO A 215 -2.75 -4.20 -32.06
C PRO A 215 -1.62 -3.18 -31.89
N ALA A 216 -1.90 -2.07 -31.22
CA ALA A 216 -0.94 -1.03 -30.82
C ALA A 216 0.15 -1.56 -29.87
N ALA A 217 0.65 -2.75 -30.14
CA ALA A 217 1.48 -3.58 -29.29
C ALA A 217 2.99 -3.31 -29.32
N PRO A 218 3.60 -2.64 -30.35
CA PRO A 218 5.05 -2.43 -30.30
C PRO A 218 5.49 -1.48 -29.18
N THR A 219 4.57 -0.66 -28.67
CA THR A 219 4.89 0.34 -27.64
C THR A 219 5.03 -0.23 -26.24
N ALA A 220 4.40 -1.36 -25.93
CA ALA A 220 4.45 -1.99 -24.62
C ALA A 220 5.87 -2.48 -24.25
N ARG A 221 6.64 -2.97 -25.23
CA ARG A 221 8.00 -3.51 -25.05
C ARG A 221 9.09 -2.57 -25.58
N SER A 222 9.06 -1.29 -25.19
CA SER A 222 10.13 -0.37 -25.58
C SER A 222 11.38 -0.61 -24.74
N ARG A 223 12.59 -0.54 -25.36
CA ARG A 223 13.87 -0.65 -24.64
C ARG A 223 14.01 0.39 -23.53
N ALA A 224 13.48 1.60 -23.74
CA ALA A 224 13.49 2.65 -22.74
C ALA A 224 12.70 2.24 -21.47
N ARG A 225 11.50 1.65 -21.65
CA ARG A 225 10.68 1.16 -20.53
C ARG A 225 11.37 0.00 -19.79
N LEU A 226 12.04 -0.90 -20.53
CA LEU A 226 12.84 -1.96 -19.91
C LEU A 226 13.98 -1.39 -19.08
N LEU A 227 14.76 -0.47 -19.66
CA LEU A 227 15.85 0.19 -18.96
C LEU A 227 15.37 0.96 -17.72
N THR A 228 14.24 1.67 -17.82
CA THR A 228 13.63 2.32 -16.66
C THR A 228 13.26 1.32 -15.57
N GLY A 229 12.60 0.22 -15.92
CA GLY A 229 12.23 -0.82 -14.95
C GLY A 229 13.44 -1.50 -14.32
N LEU A 230 14.47 -1.79 -15.11
CA LEU A 230 15.73 -2.35 -14.60
C LEU A 230 16.50 -1.35 -13.73
N ALA A 231 16.50 -0.06 -14.09
CA ALA A 231 17.07 1.00 -13.27
C ALA A 231 16.33 1.14 -11.94
N MET A 232 14.99 1.11 -11.95
CA MET A 232 14.20 1.10 -10.70
C MET A 232 14.52 -0.13 -9.86
N ALA A 233 14.58 -1.33 -10.45
CA ALA A 233 14.96 -2.54 -9.74
C ALA A 233 16.37 -2.43 -9.14
N GLY A 234 17.35 -1.98 -9.92
CA GLY A 234 18.75 -1.87 -9.49
C GLY A 234 19.01 -0.76 -8.49
N LEU A 235 18.39 0.42 -8.66
CA LEU A 235 18.67 1.60 -7.84
C LEU A 235 17.77 1.71 -6.60
N LEU A 236 16.55 1.16 -6.65
CA LEU A 236 15.58 1.30 -5.56
C LEU A 236 15.32 -0.02 -4.84
N CYS A 237 15.02 -1.10 -5.58
CA CYS A 237 14.61 -2.36 -4.95
C CYS A 237 15.82 -3.15 -4.43
N LEU A 238 16.89 -3.31 -5.22
CA LEU A 238 18.05 -4.11 -4.81
C LEU A 238 18.79 -3.57 -3.57
N PRO A 239 19.08 -2.25 -3.45
CA PRO A 239 19.71 -1.73 -2.24
C PRO A 239 18.84 -1.95 -1.00
N LEU A 240 17.52 -1.73 -1.11
CA LEU A 240 16.60 -1.91 0.00
C LEU A 240 16.45 -3.38 0.40
N LEU A 241 16.42 -4.30 -0.58
CA LEU A 241 16.46 -5.74 -0.34
C LEU A 241 17.78 -6.17 0.29
N PHE A 242 18.90 -5.61 -0.18
CA PHE A 242 20.21 -5.88 0.39
C PHE A 242 20.29 -5.43 1.86
N VAL A 243 19.82 -4.22 2.14
CA VAL A 243 19.73 -3.68 3.51
C VAL A 243 18.89 -4.60 4.39
N MET A 244 17.70 -5.02 3.91
CA MET A 244 16.84 -5.93 4.68
C MET A 244 17.44 -7.33 4.90
N ALA A 245 18.20 -7.86 3.93
CA ALA A 245 18.68 -9.24 3.98
C ALA A 245 20.04 -9.40 4.67
N PHE A 246 20.91 -8.39 4.57
CA PHE A 246 22.33 -8.52 4.92
C PHE A 246 22.83 -7.54 6.00
N MET A 247 22.08 -6.45 6.27
CA MET A 247 22.45 -5.54 7.36
C MET A 247 21.78 -5.98 8.66
N ASP A 248 22.51 -6.01 9.75
CA ASP A 248 21.98 -6.27 11.10
C ASP A 248 21.25 -5.03 11.61
N LEU A 249 20.02 -4.84 11.09
CA LEU A 249 19.14 -3.78 11.53
C LEU A 249 18.19 -4.32 12.62
N PRO A 250 17.83 -3.48 13.58
CA PRO A 250 16.79 -3.80 14.56
C PRO A 250 15.47 -4.25 13.91
N GLY A 251 14.79 -5.21 14.53
CA GLY A 251 13.55 -5.79 14.01
C GLY A 251 12.43 -4.76 13.73
N THR A 252 12.35 -3.73 14.59
CA THR A 252 11.39 -2.61 14.43
C THR A 252 11.69 -1.77 13.18
N ILE A 253 12.94 -1.45 12.89
CA ILE A 253 13.35 -0.71 11.68
C ILE A 253 13.06 -1.56 10.44
N ARG A 254 13.36 -2.87 10.46
CA ARG A 254 13.04 -3.77 9.35
C ARG A 254 11.55 -3.87 9.09
N ALA A 255 10.72 -3.91 10.14
CA ALA A 255 9.27 -3.89 10.01
C ALA A 255 8.76 -2.60 9.36
N ALA A 256 9.34 -1.46 9.69
CA ALA A 256 9.02 -0.17 9.07
C ALA A 256 9.47 -0.08 7.59
N VAL A 257 10.58 -0.76 7.22
CA VAL A 257 11.10 -0.76 5.84
C VAL A 257 10.27 -1.64 4.90
N ALA A 258 9.60 -2.69 5.40
CA ALA A 258 8.84 -3.62 4.55
C ALA A 258 7.72 -2.97 3.72
N PRO A 259 6.86 -2.05 4.26
CA PRO A 259 5.91 -1.29 3.45
C PRO A 259 6.59 -0.40 2.40
N GLY A 260 7.73 0.20 2.74
CA GLY A 260 8.54 1.00 1.81
C GLY A 260 9.08 0.17 0.64
N LEU A 261 9.51 -1.06 0.90
CA LEU A 261 9.94 -2.00 -0.14
C LEU A 261 8.78 -2.37 -1.08
N ALA A 262 7.58 -2.63 -0.55
CA ALA A 262 6.39 -2.89 -1.35
C ALA A 262 6.07 -1.69 -2.26
N LEU A 263 6.19 -0.47 -1.73
CA LEU A 263 6.00 0.79 -2.47
C LEU A 263 6.97 0.93 -3.67
N MET A 264 8.15 0.31 -3.61
CA MET A 264 9.15 0.33 -4.69
C MET A 264 9.00 -0.87 -5.64
N VAL A 265 8.74 -2.07 -5.14
CA VAL A 265 8.65 -3.30 -5.93
C VAL A 265 7.40 -3.31 -6.81
N ILE A 266 6.23 -2.88 -6.30
CA ILE A 266 4.97 -2.89 -7.04
C ILE A 266 5.06 -2.03 -8.33
N PRO A 267 5.45 -0.72 -8.29
CA PRO A 267 5.56 0.07 -9.51
C PRO A 267 6.67 -0.43 -10.44
N THR A 268 7.75 -0.98 -9.90
CA THR A 268 8.82 -1.60 -10.70
C THR A 268 8.26 -2.77 -11.51
N LEU A 269 7.49 -3.67 -10.89
CA LEU A 269 6.82 -4.77 -11.58
C LEU A 269 5.75 -4.28 -12.55
N ALA A 270 5.03 -3.20 -12.23
CA ALA A 270 4.06 -2.60 -13.15
C ALA A 270 4.75 -2.03 -14.41
N VAL A 271 5.92 -1.43 -14.27
CA VAL A 271 6.74 -0.96 -15.41
C VAL A 271 7.29 -2.15 -16.21
N LEU A 272 7.75 -3.21 -15.56
CA LEU A 272 8.28 -4.42 -16.18
C LEU A 272 7.19 -5.40 -16.64
N ALA A 273 5.92 -5.17 -16.33
CA ALA A 273 4.81 -6.06 -16.65
C ALA A 273 4.73 -6.50 -18.13
N PRO A 274 5.04 -5.66 -19.16
CA PRO A 274 5.02 -6.11 -20.55
C PRO A 274 6.01 -7.24 -20.86
N TRP A 275 7.06 -7.40 -20.04
CA TRP A 275 8.02 -8.51 -20.15
C TRP A 275 7.69 -9.66 -19.23
N ALA A 276 7.23 -9.37 -18.02
CA ALA A 276 6.89 -10.37 -17.00
C ALA A 276 5.58 -11.12 -17.32
N VAL A 277 4.56 -10.42 -17.84
CA VAL A 277 3.24 -11.01 -18.11
C VAL A 277 3.27 -12.14 -19.16
N PRO A 278 3.92 -12.02 -20.34
CA PRO A 278 3.89 -13.07 -21.36
C PRO A 278 4.40 -14.45 -20.90
N PRO A 279 5.51 -14.60 -20.19
CA PRO A 279 5.91 -15.90 -19.66
C PRO A 279 4.90 -16.42 -18.62
N LEU A 280 4.40 -15.56 -17.73
CA LEU A 280 3.40 -15.95 -16.72
C LEU A 280 2.04 -16.36 -17.32
N THR A 281 1.71 -15.91 -18.53
CA THR A 281 0.51 -16.38 -19.23
C THR A 281 0.63 -17.80 -19.74
N TRP A 282 1.85 -18.37 -19.86
CA TRP A 282 2.04 -19.69 -20.42
C TRP A 282 1.34 -20.80 -19.62
N PRO A 283 1.55 -20.93 -18.30
CA PRO A 283 0.86 -21.95 -17.50
C PRO A 283 -0.66 -21.73 -17.49
N VAL A 284 -1.14 -20.48 -17.43
CA VAL A 284 -2.57 -20.15 -17.48
C VAL A 284 -3.20 -20.61 -18.79
N ARG A 285 -2.53 -20.36 -19.93
CA ARG A 285 -2.99 -20.79 -21.26
C ARG A 285 -3.01 -22.31 -21.38
N MET A 286 -2.04 -23.00 -20.77
CA MET A 286 -2.06 -24.48 -20.74
C MET A 286 -3.25 -24.98 -19.94
N ALA A 287 -3.48 -24.44 -18.74
CA ALA A 287 -4.63 -24.79 -17.92
C ALA A 287 -5.96 -24.57 -18.65
N LEU A 288 -6.14 -23.42 -19.30
CA LEU A 288 -7.34 -23.12 -20.08
C LEU A 288 -7.57 -24.09 -21.23
N ARG A 289 -6.53 -24.58 -21.91
CA ARG A 289 -6.64 -25.57 -22.99
C ARG A 289 -7.09 -26.94 -22.49
N VAL A 290 -6.72 -27.29 -21.26
CA VAL A 290 -7.12 -28.55 -20.62
C VAL A 290 -8.55 -28.43 -20.07
N LEU A 291 -8.88 -27.32 -19.42
CA LEU A 291 -10.17 -27.07 -18.77
C LEU A 291 -11.32 -27.03 -19.78
N ASP A 292 -11.13 -26.39 -20.92
CA ASP A 292 -12.12 -26.30 -21.98
C ASP A 292 -11.45 -26.40 -23.36
N ARG A 293 -11.58 -27.59 -23.96
CA ARG A 293 -10.93 -27.90 -25.24
C ARG A 293 -11.37 -27.00 -26.42
N ARG A 294 -12.58 -26.42 -26.36
CA ARG A 294 -13.12 -25.57 -27.44
C ARG A 294 -12.89 -24.09 -27.13
N VAL A 295 -13.55 -23.60 -26.10
CA VAL A 295 -13.53 -22.17 -25.76
C VAL A 295 -12.19 -21.75 -25.12
N GLY A 296 -11.60 -22.62 -24.28
CA GLY A 296 -10.32 -22.35 -23.64
C GLY A 296 -9.13 -22.23 -24.62
N ARG A 297 -9.17 -22.96 -25.76
CA ARG A 297 -8.15 -22.76 -26.82
C ARG A 297 -8.27 -21.39 -27.48
N ILE A 298 -9.49 -20.92 -27.72
CA ILE A 298 -9.75 -19.59 -28.30
C ILE A 298 -9.29 -18.50 -27.33
N ALA A 299 -9.63 -18.62 -26.05
CA ALA A 299 -9.20 -17.70 -25.02
C ALA A 299 -7.66 -17.68 -24.86
N ALA A 300 -7.02 -18.84 -24.83
CA ALA A 300 -5.57 -18.97 -24.78
C ALA A 300 -4.85 -18.34 -26.01
N ALA A 301 -5.45 -18.48 -27.20
CA ALA A 301 -4.97 -17.81 -28.41
C ALA A 301 -5.16 -16.29 -28.33
N GLY A 302 -6.28 -15.81 -27.82
CA GLY A 302 -6.56 -14.38 -27.58
C GLY A 302 -5.56 -13.73 -26.62
N MET A 303 -5.23 -14.39 -25.50
CA MET A 303 -4.21 -13.93 -24.55
C MET A 303 -2.81 -13.86 -25.21
N ARG A 304 -2.48 -14.80 -26.09
CA ARG A 304 -1.20 -14.80 -26.83
C ARG A 304 -1.15 -13.67 -27.86
N ALA A 305 -2.23 -13.42 -28.57
CA ALA A 305 -2.32 -12.42 -29.62
C ALA A 305 -2.29 -10.98 -29.09
N ALA A 306 -2.79 -10.75 -27.86
CA ALA A 306 -2.90 -9.41 -27.28
C ALA A 306 -2.30 -9.30 -25.86
N PRO A 307 -0.96 -9.45 -25.71
CA PRO A 307 -0.31 -9.40 -24.40
C PRO A 307 -0.46 -8.03 -23.69
N ALA A 308 -0.54 -6.93 -24.43
CA ALA A 308 -0.76 -5.60 -23.89
C ALA A 308 -2.10 -5.49 -23.13
N ARG A 309 -3.14 -6.17 -23.60
CA ARG A 309 -4.46 -6.22 -22.96
C ARG A 309 -4.40 -7.02 -21.67
N THR A 310 -3.74 -8.16 -21.68
CA THR A 310 -3.51 -8.98 -20.47
C THR A 310 -2.75 -8.17 -19.43
N THR A 311 -1.72 -7.43 -19.83
CA THR A 311 -0.96 -6.53 -18.93
C THR A 311 -1.83 -5.43 -18.35
N ALA A 312 -2.72 -4.81 -19.16
CA ALA A 312 -3.59 -3.72 -18.71
C ALA A 312 -4.61 -4.16 -17.63
N VAL A 313 -4.98 -5.44 -17.60
CA VAL A 313 -5.82 -6.03 -16.55
C VAL A 313 -4.99 -6.52 -15.37
N ALA A 314 -3.83 -7.14 -15.63
CA ALA A 314 -3.00 -7.72 -14.60
C ALA A 314 -2.39 -6.66 -13.65
N VAL A 315 -2.03 -5.48 -14.17
CA VAL A 315 -1.38 -4.43 -13.36
C VAL A 315 -2.28 -3.86 -12.26
N PRO A 316 -3.55 -3.46 -12.48
CA PRO A 316 -4.43 -3.05 -11.39
C PRO A 316 -4.71 -4.15 -10.37
N VAL A 317 -4.77 -5.42 -10.80
CA VAL A 317 -4.91 -6.56 -9.89
C VAL A 317 -3.64 -6.74 -9.04
N LEU A 318 -2.45 -6.61 -9.66
CA LEU A 318 -1.18 -6.57 -8.91
C LEU A 318 -1.19 -5.48 -7.85
N LEU A 319 -1.65 -4.26 -8.18
CA LEU A 319 -1.75 -3.16 -7.21
C LEU A 319 -2.66 -3.51 -6.04
N ALA A 320 -3.90 -3.94 -6.34
CA ALA A 320 -4.89 -4.23 -5.30
C ALA A 320 -4.44 -5.37 -4.38
N VAL A 321 -4.05 -6.50 -4.96
CA VAL A 321 -3.66 -7.70 -4.20
C VAL A 321 -2.27 -7.55 -3.60
N GLY A 322 -1.32 -6.93 -4.34
CA GLY A 322 0.06 -6.76 -3.87
C GLY A 322 0.15 -5.86 -2.65
N VAL A 323 -0.54 -4.72 -2.66
CA VAL A 323 -0.60 -3.83 -1.48
C VAL A 323 -1.26 -4.54 -0.31
N ALA A 324 -2.40 -5.21 -0.53
CA ALA A 324 -3.11 -5.92 0.53
C ALA A 324 -2.24 -7.01 1.17
N VAL A 325 -1.64 -7.88 0.35
CA VAL A 325 -0.82 -8.99 0.86
C VAL A 325 0.44 -8.50 1.56
N CYS A 326 1.09 -7.43 1.06
CA CYS A 326 2.29 -6.89 1.69
C CYS A 326 1.99 -6.22 3.02
N LEU A 327 0.96 -5.36 3.10
CA LEU A 327 0.65 -4.64 4.35
C LEU A 327 0.06 -5.56 5.41
N LEU A 328 -0.98 -6.33 5.06
CA LEU A 328 -1.61 -7.27 5.99
C LEU A 328 -0.65 -8.40 6.39
N GLY A 329 0.16 -8.88 5.43
CA GLY A 329 1.16 -9.90 5.69
C GLY A 329 2.31 -9.40 6.57
N ALA A 330 2.74 -8.14 6.43
CA ALA A 330 3.74 -7.55 7.33
C ALA A 330 3.20 -7.47 8.76
N GLY A 331 1.98 -6.97 8.96
CA GLY A 331 1.33 -6.92 10.27
C GLY A 331 1.13 -8.32 10.87
N ALA A 332 0.66 -9.29 10.08
CA ALA A 332 0.49 -10.67 10.54
C ALA A 332 1.83 -11.33 10.91
N THR A 333 2.88 -11.11 10.12
CA THR A 333 4.23 -11.63 10.39
C THR A 333 4.82 -11.02 11.65
N MET A 334 4.63 -9.71 11.86
CA MET A 334 5.05 -9.01 13.06
C MET A 334 4.29 -9.53 14.29
N GLY A 335 2.96 -9.65 14.21
CA GLY A 335 2.14 -10.20 15.28
C GLY A 335 2.56 -11.63 15.66
N GLN A 336 2.84 -12.48 14.67
CA GLN A 336 3.32 -13.83 14.91
C GLN A 336 4.71 -13.84 15.60
N ALA A 337 5.60 -12.90 15.24
CA ALA A 337 6.89 -12.76 15.88
C ALA A 337 6.77 -12.34 17.36
N ILE A 338 5.89 -11.37 17.65
CA ILE A 338 5.57 -10.93 19.02
C ILE A 338 4.99 -12.09 19.84
N GLN A 339 4.02 -12.83 19.25
CA GLN A 339 3.43 -13.99 19.94
C GLN A 339 4.49 -15.03 20.29
N ARG A 340 5.36 -15.41 19.36
CA ARG A 340 6.46 -16.37 19.61
C ARG A 340 7.43 -15.86 20.66
N GLN A 341 7.84 -14.59 20.58
CA GLN A 341 8.71 -14.01 21.61
C GLN A 341 8.06 -14.03 22.99
N THR A 342 6.74 -13.81 23.06
CA THR A 342 6.00 -13.90 24.34
C THR A 342 5.91 -15.35 24.83
N GLU A 343 5.60 -16.31 23.96
CA GLU A 343 5.54 -17.74 24.28
C GLU A 343 6.87 -18.27 24.82
N ASP A 344 7.96 -17.92 24.14
CA ASP A 344 9.32 -18.32 24.51
C ASP A 344 9.84 -17.59 25.75
N GLY A 345 9.41 -16.33 25.92
CA GLY A 345 9.90 -15.46 26.99
C GLY A 345 9.15 -15.60 28.31
N LEU A 346 7.85 -15.88 28.28
CA LEU A 346 7.04 -15.95 29.49
C LEU A 346 7.27 -17.29 30.24
N ARG A 347 7.92 -17.23 31.40
CA ARG A 347 8.14 -18.36 32.27
C ARG A 347 7.20 -18.39 33.50
N ALA A 348 6.47 -17.31 33.72
CA ALA A 348 5.50 -17.23 34.81
C ALA A 348 4.35 -18.23 34.62
N ASP A 349 3.80 -18.75 35.72
CA ASP A 349 2.68 -19.70 35.71
C ASP A 349 1.32 -18.98 35.45
N GLY A 350 1.26 -17.69 35.79
CA GLY A 350 0.08 -16.86 35.55
C GLY A 350 0.40 -15.37 35.38
N VAL A 351 -0.54 -14.65 34.82
CA VAL A 351 -0.46 -13.22 34.57
C VAL A 351 -1.72 -12.54 35.08
N VAL A 352 -1.54 -11.46 35.84
CA VAL A 352 -2.64 -10.54 36.23
C VAL A 352 -2.57 -9.33 35.33
N THR A 353 -3.67 -9.00 34.69
CA THR A 353 -3.86 -7.82 33.87
C THR A 353 -5.01 -6.95 34.42
N ALA A 354 -4.96 -5.66 34.16
CA ALA A 354 -6.06 -4.75 34.49
C ALA A 354 -7.18 -4.83 33.44
N GLU A 355 -8.42 -4.71 33.86
CA GLU A 355 -9.52 -4.45 32.93
C GLU A 355 -9.44 -3.02 32.37
N PRO A 356 -10.04 -2.75 31.21
CA PRO A 356 -10.07 -1.40 30.64
C PRO A 356 -10.60 -0.37 31.65
N GLY A 357 -9.82 0.68 31.91
CA GLY A 357 -10.14 1.71 32.89
C GLY A 357 -9.66 1.45 34.33
N SER A 358 -9.12 0.27 34.63
CA SER A 358 -8.52 -0.09 35.91
C SER A 358 -7.00 0.01 35.88
N ARG A 359 -6.35 0.07 37.06
CA ARG A 359 -4.89 0.04 37.21
C ARG A 359 -4.49 -0.99 38.24
N LEU A 360 -3.42 -1.73 37.98
CA LEU A 360 -2.87 -2.65 38.95
C LEU A 360 -2.00 -1.91 39.97
N PRO A 361 -2.05 -2.32 41.24
CA PRO A 361 -1.21 -1.72 42.29
C PRO A 361 0.25 -2.08 42.09
N VAL A 362 1.14 -1.18 42.46
CA VAL A 362 2.60 -1.40 42.40
C VAL A 362 3.07 -2.43 43.44
N THR A 363 2.32 -2.60 44.53
CA THR A 363 2.60 -3.59 45.59
C THR A 363 1.49 -4.63 45.56
N ALA A 364 1.86 -5.87 45.34
CA ALA A 364 0.94 -6.99 45.42
C ALA A 364 1.22 -7.80 46.71
N VAL A 365 0.17 -7.98 47.52
CA VAL A 365 0.26 -8.90 48.66
C VAL A 365 0.09 -10.31 48.11
N SER A 366 1.15 -11.09 48.17
CA SER A 366 1.14 -12.45 47.65
C SER A 366 0.55 -13.41 48.68
N PRO A 367 -0.40 -14.27 48.30
CA PRO A 367 -0.84 -15.38 49.12
C PRO A 367 0.32 -16.36 49.40
N ALA A 368 0.19 -17.17 50.46
CA ALA A 368 1.19 -18.19 50.79
C ALA A 368 1.35 -19.16 49.56
N GLY A 369 2.60 -19.37 49.15
CA GLY A 369 2.94 -20.25 48.02
C GLY A 369 2.89 -19.61 46.65
N VAL A 370 2.58 -18.31 46.54
CA VAL A 370 2.62 -17.55 45.27
C VAL A 370 3.67 -16.44 45.40
N SER A 371 4.53 -16.33 44.40
CA SER A 371 5.44 -15.18 44.26
C SER A 371 4.91 -14.27 43.15
N ALA A 372 4.76 -12.98 43.44
CA ALA A 372 4.28 -11.97 42.49
C ALA A 372 5.43 -11.01 42.12
N THR A 373 5.62 -10.81 40.84
CA THR A 373 6.56 -9.84 40.26
C THR A 373 5.80 -8.76 39.50
N PRO A 374 5.54 -7.59 40.11
CA PRO A 374 4.89 -6.50 39.43
C PRO A 374 5.87 -5.82 38.45
N LEU A 375 5.43 -5.55 37.24
CA LEU A 375 6.12 -4.81 36.20
C LEU A 375 5.59 -3.38 36.16
N ILE A 376 6.36 -2.42 36.63
CA ILE A 376 5.94 -1.02 36.74
C ILE A 376 6.04 -0.36 35.37
N ALA A 377 4.92 0.14 34.84
CA ALA A 377 4.94 0.90 33.61
C ALA A 377 5.67 2.23 33.80
N THR A 378 6.61 2.53 32.94
CA THR A 378 7.37 3.78 32.92
C THR A 378 7.89 4.04 31.50
N GLU A 379 8.51 5.20 31.33
CA GLU A 379 9.09 5.62 30.05
C GLU A 379 10.53 6.08 30.26
N VAL A 380 11.34 5.89 29.23
CA VAL A 380 12.73 6.33 29.21
C VAL A 380 13.01 6.95 27.84
N THR A 381 13.55 8.17 27.82
CA THR A 381 13.96 8.81 26.57
C THR A 381 15.45 8.60 26.35
N PRO A 382 15.85 7.88 25.29
CA PRO A 382 17.25 7.70 24.93
C PRO A 382 17.89 9.01 24.42
N PRO A 383 19.22 9.12 24.38
CA PRO A 383 19.89 10.25 23.77
C PRO A 383 19.65 10.29 22.24
N PRO A 384 19.75 11.47 21.58
CA PRO A 384 19.61 11.58 20.15
C PRO A 384 20.66 10.72 19.41
N THR A 385 20.25 10.18 18.26
CA THR A 385 21.13 9.48 17.30
C THR A 385 21.36 10.35 16.07
N GLY A 386 22.34 9.99 15.23
CA GLY A 386 22.57 10.71 13.97
C GLY A 386 21.40 10.63 12.97
N PHE A 387 20.39 9.78 13.23
CA PHE A 387 19.19 9.64 12.39
C PHE A 387 17.94 10.21 13.06
N ASP A 388 17.94 10.40 14.38
CA ASP A 388 16.84 10.95 15.16
C ASP A 388 17.37 11.99 16.15
N ASP A 389 17.18 13.26 15.79
CA ASP A 389 17.64 14.40 16.60
C ASP A 389 16.75 14.65 17.83
N ARG A 390 15.53 14.08 17.86
CA ARG A 390 14.59 14.23 18.96
C ARG A 390 13.85 12.91 19.25
N PRO A 391 14.54 11.94 19.88
CA PRO A 391 13.91 10.68 20.20
C PRO A 391 12.76 10.89 21.18
N GLY A 392 11.63 10.25 20.88
CA GLY A 392 10.48 10.21 21.77
C GLY A 392 10.72 9.32 23.00
N PRO A 393 9.79 9.37 23.98
CA PRO A 393 9.82 8.46 25.11
C PRO A 393 9.58 7.02 24.63
N ALA A 394 10.44 6.10 25.04
CA ALA A 394 10.38 4.69 24.76
C ALA A 394 9.79 3.93 25.98
N ARG A 395 9.05 2.85 25.70
CA ARG A 395 8.42 2.03 26.75
C ARG A 395 9.49 1.35 27.62
N ALA A 396 9.31 1.43 28.94
CA ALA A 396 10.19 0.83 29.89
C ALA A 396 9.43 0.11 31.01
N TRP A 397 10.01 -0.93 31.58
CA TRP A 397 9.52 -1.54 32.80
C TRP A 397 10.46 -1.26 33.98
N GLY A 398 9.86 -0.90 35.12
CA GLY A 398 10.51 -0.94 36.41
C GLY A 398 10.35 -2.31 37.05
N ALA A 399 11.43 -3.04 37.21
CA ALA A 399 11.41 -4.38 37.76
C ALA A 399 12.64 -4.68 38.61
N ASP A 400 12.53 -5.69 39.48
CA ASP A 400 13.65 -6.24 40.23
C ASP A 400 14.36 -7.32 39.42
N GLY A 401 15.64 -7.12 39.11
CA GLY A 401 16.38 -7.95 38.15
C GLY A 401 16.38 -9.45 38.49
N PRO A 402 16.72 -9.87 39.73
CA PRO A 402 16.69 -11.29 40.11
C PRO A 402 15.30 -11.93 40.06
N SER A 403 14.23 -11.18 40.39
CA SER A 403 12.85 -11.65 40.33
C SER A 403 12.37 -11.74 38.89
N LEU A 404 12.70 -10.74 38.08
CA LEU A 404 12.35 -10.71 36.64
C LEU A 404 12.97 -11.88 35.89
N ALA A 405 14.24 -12.22 36.14
CA ALA A 405 14.93 -13.32 35.50
C ALA A 405 14.33 -14.71 35.78
N LYS A 406 13.50 -14.86 36.84
CA LYS A 406 12.80 -16.12 37.16
C LYS A 406 11.49 -16.25 36.35
N VAL A 407 10.81 -15.14 36.10
CA VAL A 407 9.47 -15.11 35.48
C VAL A 407 9.49 -14.80 34.01
N LEU A 408 10.58 -14.18 33.52
CA LEU A 408 10.76 -13.83 32.12
C LEU A 408 12.14 -14.20 31.60
N ASP A 409 12.18 -14.82 30.44
CA ASP A 409 13.38 -14.99 29.63
C ASP A 409 13.38 -13.96 28.50
N LEU A 410 14.11 -12.89 28.70
CA LEU A 410 14.23 -11.83 27.69
C LEU A 410 15.20 -12.18 26.53
N GLY A 411 15.86 -13.35 26.58
CA GLY A 411 16.89 -13.71 25.60
C GLY A 411 18.13 -12.82 25.69
N VAL A 412 18.77 -12.80 26.87
CA VAL A 412 19.94 -11.95 27.12
C VAL A 412 21.11 -12.38 26.24
N ARG A 413 21.58 -11.51 25.35
CA ARG A 413 22.78 -11.73 24.51
C ARG A 413 24.07 -11.38 25.19
N GLN A 414 24.07 -10.29 25.96
CA GLN A 414 25.27 -9.74 26.60
C GLN A 414 24.91 -9.25 28.00
N GLY A 415 25.80 -9.46 28.97
CA GLY A 415 25.58 -9.10 30.36
C GLY A 415 24.68 -10.10 31.09
N ARG A 416 24.06 -9.69 32.20
CA ARG A 416 23.10 -10.49 32.97
C ARG A 416 22.01 -9.63 33.55
N LEU A 417 20.75 -10.08 33.41
CA LEU A 417 19.60 -9.38 33.97
C LEU A 417 19.65 -9.32 35.52
N ALA A 418 20.25 -10.30 36.16
CA ALA A 418 20.46 -10.31 37.61
C ALA A 418 21.35 -9.16 38.11
N ASP A 419 22.16 -8.56 37.25
CA ASP A 419 23.01 -7.41 37.56
C ASP A 419 22.25 -6.06 37.47
N LEU A 420 20.95 -6.09 37.21
CA LEU A 420 20.10 -4.92 37.23
C LEU A 420 19.89 -4.43 38.66
N LYS A 421 20.60 -3.36 39.03
CA LYS A 421 20.63 -2.74 40.36
C LYS A 421 20.46 -1.23 40.21
N GLU A 422 20.35 -0.54 41.33
CA GLU A 422 20.30 0.92 41.33
C GLU A 422 21.51 1.52 40.55
N GLY A 423 21.24 2.48 39.68
CA GLY A 423 22.24 3.06 38.79
C GLY A 423 22.55 2.27 37.52
N THR A 424 21.83 1.18 37.26
CA THR A 424 21.99 0.39 36.03
C THR A 424 20.65 0.31 35.24
N PHE A 425 20.73 -0.14 33.99
CA PHE A 425 19.57 -0.43 33.13
C PHE A 425 19.86 -1.59 32.19
N ALA A 426 18.83 -2.23 31.66
CA ALA A 426 18.95 -3.16 30.56
C ALA A 426 18.22 -2.58 29.34
N ALA A 427 18.74 -2.86 28.15
CA ALA A 427 18.18 -2.37 26.89
C ALA A 427 17.91 -3.52 25.92
N GLY A 428 16.86 -3.38 25.10
CA GLY A 428 16.62 -4.24 23.96
C GLY A 428 17.72 -4.12 22.92
N ALA A 429 17.90 -5.15 22.13
CA ALA A 429 18.90 -5.19 21.05
C ALA A 429 18.70 -4.04 20.05
N THR A 430 17.44 -3.68 19.74
CA THR A 430 17.10 -2.56 18.87
C THR A 430 17.75 -1.26 19.34
N GLN A 431 17.60 -0.91 20.61
CA GLN A 431 18.16 0.32 21.17
C GLN A 431 19.68 0.24 21.32
N ALA A 432 20.18 -0.90 21.78
CA ALA A 432 21.61 -1.09 21.99
C ALA A 432 22.39 -1.05 20.67
N GLU A 433 21.88 -1.66 19.60
CA GLU A 433 22.50 -1.66 18.26
C GLU A 433 22.40 -0.28 17.60
N GLY A 434 21.24 0.37 17.69
CA GLY A 434 21.03 1.72 17.14
C GLY A 434 21.95 2.79 17.71
N HIS A 435 22.32 2.66 18.98
CA HIS A 435 23.22 3.58 19.69
C HIS A 435 24.65 3.01 19.84
N HIS A 436 24.94 1.80 19.35
CA HIS A 436 26.22 1.10 19.52
C HIS A 436 26.63 0.91 20.99
N TRP A 437 25.67 0.66 21.89
CA TRP A 437 25.93 0.46 23.31
C TRP A 437 26.47 -0.93 23.62
N ARG A 438 27.30 -0.98 24.64
CA ARG A 438 27.87 -2.26 25.17
C ARG A 438 27.68 -2.34 26.67
N PRO A 439 27.51 -3.54 27.27
CA PRO A 439 27.46 -3.69 28.71
C PRO A 439 28.66 -3.05 29.40
N GLY A 440 28.41 -2.37 30.53
CA GLY A 440 29.39 -1.58 31.26
C GLY A 440 29.49 -0.12 30.82
N GLN A 441 28.91 0.27 29.70
CA GLN A 441 28.91 1.65 29.23
C GLN A 441 27.95 2.50 30.05
N ARG A 442 28.36 3.74 30.34
CA ARG A 442 27.50 4.76 30.98
C ARG A 442 26.77 5.55 29.94
N VAL A 443 25.44 5.59 30.05
CA VAL A 443 24.54 6.28 29.12
C VAL A 443 23.70 7.28 29.90
N ARG A 444 23.52 8.48 29.35
CA ARG A 444 22.62 9.49 29.90
C ARG A 444 21.24 9.26 29.33
N LEU A 445 20.27 8.90 30.17
CA LEU A 445 18.87 8.67 29.82
C LEU A 445 18.01 9.69 30.54
N ALA A 446 16.94 10.19 29.90
CA ALA A 446 15.91 10.95 30.59
C ALA A 446 14.81 10.00 31.07
N LEU A 447 14.43 10.09 32.34
CA LEU A 447 13.39 9.29 32.97
C LEU A 447 12.01 9.93 32.76
N ALA A 448 10.93 9.26 33.15
CA ALA A 448 9.55 9.69 32.89
C ALA A 448 9.18 11.09 33.43
N ASP A 449 9.89 11.56 34.46
CA ASP A 449 9.76 12.93 35.01
C ASP A 449 10.64 13.97 34.29
N GLY A 450 11.32 13.60 33.20
CA GLY A 450 12.27 14.44 32.48
C GLY A 450 13.64 14.56 33.12
N THR A 451 13.88 13.92 34.30
CA THR A 451 15.16 13.96 34.97
C THR A 451 16.20 13.14 34.19
N ALA A 452 17.28 13.78 33.77
CA ALA A 452 18.38 13.09 33.10
C ALA A 452 19.29 12.40 34.11
N ARG A 453 19.44 11.09 34.01
CA ARG A 453 20.35 10.27 34.85
C ARG A 453 21.36 9.53 33.99
N THR A 454 22.57 9.41 34.51
CA THR A 454 23.59 8.57 33.89
C THR A 454 23.55 7.19 34.53
N LEU A 455 23.10 6.20 33.73
CA LEU A 455 22.93 4.81 34.11
C LEU A 455 23.96 3.94 33.38
N THR A 456 24.37 2.79 33.99
CA THR A 456 25.26 1.85 33.35
C THR A 456 24.49 0.71 32.72
N LEU A 457 24.77 0.35 31.48
CA LEU A 457 24.13 -0.75 30.77
C LEU A 457 24.57 -2.08 31.40
N ALA A 458 23.64 -2.81 31.99
CA ALA A 458 23.89 -4.11 32.65
C ALA A 458 23.71 -5.29 31.70
N ALA A 459 22.71 -5.23 30.81
CA ALA A 459 22.40 -6.32 29.89
C ALA A 459 21.76 -5.81 28.59
N VAL A 460 21.99 -6.56 27.50
CA VAL A 460 21.32 -6.40 26.21
C VAL A 460 20.52 -7.67 25.91
N TYR A 461 19.26 -7.56 25.55
CA TYR A 461 18.34 -8.66 25.28
C TYR A 461 17.66 -8.60 23.91
N GLU A 462 17.28 -9.77 23.36
CA GLU A 462 16.76 -9.90 21.99
C GLU A 462 15.26 -9.71 21.84
N ARG A 463 14.47 -10.06 22.87
CA ARG A 463 13.01 -10.15 22.77
C ARG A 463 12.34 -8.81 23.03
N ASP A 464 12.84 -7.76 22.38
CA ASP A 464 12.37 -6.38 22.53
C ASP A 464 11.17 -6.01 21.63
N LEU A 465 10.65 -6.95 20.82
CA LEU A 465 9.39 -6.79 20.10
C LEU A 465 8.19 -7.07 20.99
N ALA A 466 8.28 -8.13 21.82
CA ALA A 466 7.21 -8.53 22.73
C ALA A 466 7.31 -7.85 24.11
N PHE A 467 8.50 -7.39 24.47
CA PHE A 467 8.82 -6.78 25.75
C PHE A 467 9.32 -5.35 25.54
N PRO A 468 9.26 -4.46 26.55
CA PRO A 468 9.64 -3.07 26.39
C PRO A 468 11.11 -2.90 26.00
N GLU A 469 11.40 -1.75 25.43
CA GLU A 469 12.75 -1.42 24.93
C GLU A 469 13.78 -1.24 26.04
N PHE A 470 13.31 -0.89 27.27
CA PHE A 470 14.15 -0.67 28.42
C PHE A 470 13.60 -1.39 29.67
N VAL A 471 14.51 -1.87 30.51
CA VAL A 471 14.19 -2.30 31.86
C VAL A 471 15.10 -1.55 32.83
N ILE A 472 14.50 -0.87 33.80
CA ILE A 472 15.16 -0.12 34.84
C ILE A 472 14.85 -0.74 36.24
N PRO A 473 15.65 -0.48 37.26
CA PRO A 473 15.36 -0.95 38.61
C PRO A 473 13.99 -0.40 39.08
N ARG A 474 13.25 -1.25 39.80
CA ARG A 474 11.95 -0.90 40.37
C ARG A 474 12.00 0.36 41.22
N SER A 475 13.06 0.53 42.07
CA SER A 475 13.22 1.74 42.88
C SER A 475 13.35 3.00 42.06
N THR A 476 14.06 2.95 40.95
CA THR A 476 14.24 4.07 40.02
C THR A 476 12.90 4.41 39.31
N ALA A 477 12.17 3.40 38.84
CA ALA A 477 10.85 3.61 38.21
C ALA A 477 9.84 4.26 39.17
N LEU A 478 9.76 3.76 40.41
CA LEU A 478 8.85 4.31 41.42
C LEU A 478 9.19 5.75 41.82
N ALA A 479 10.48 6.09 41.87
CA ALA A 479 10.93 7.44 42.23
C ALA A 479 10.70 8.49 41.16
N HIS A 480 10.63 8.09 39.87
CA HIS A 480 10.59 9.00 38.73
C HIS A 480 9.32 8.88 37.89
N THR A 481 8.29 8.15 38.37
CA THR A 481 6.98 8.06 37.71
C THR A 481 5.91 8.74 38.58
N ALA A 482 5.24 9.75 38.05
CA ALA A 482 4.30 10.58 38.81
C ALA A 482 3.09 9.79 39.38
N SER A 483 2.60 8.80 38.66
CA SER A 483 1.48 7.93 39.04
C SER A 483 1.82 6.48 38.73
N PRO A 484 2.73 5.84 39.51
CA PRO A 484 3.20 4.51 39.20
C PRO A 484 2.09 3.47 39.34
N TYR A 485 1.97 2.59 38.35
CA TYR A 485 1.09 1.42 38.36
C TYR A 485 1.82 0.24 37.73
N ALA A 486 1.39 -0.98 38.09
CA ALA A 486 1.89 -2.15 37.41
C ALA A 486 1.12 -2.37 36.11
N GLU A 487 1.84 -2.52 34.99
CA GLU A 487 1.22 -2.89 33.71
C GLU A 487 0.70 -4.32 33.77
N ARG A 488 1.50 -5.21 34.38
CA ARG A 488 1.20 -6.63 34.58
C ARG A 488 1.82 -7.09 35.90
N ILE A 489 1.23 -8.12 36.52
CA ILE A 489 1.84 -8.82 37.63
C ILE A 489 2.05 -10.27 37.20
N LEU A 490 3.30 -10.72 37.18
CA LEU A 490 3.66 -12.09 36.83
C LEU A 490 3.67 -12.96 38.08
N LEU A 491 2.97 -14.09 38.03
CA LEU A 491 2.78 -15.00 39.14
C LEU A 491 3.59 -16.29 38.95
N THR A 492 4.21 -16.79 40.04
CA THR A 492 4.83 -18.12 40.09
C THR A 492 4.26 -18.90 41.23
N GLY A 493 3.86 -20.16 41.01
CA GLY A 493 3.26 -21.04 42.00
C GLY A 493 1.75 -21.27 41.75
N ALA A 494 0.98 -21.44 42.81
CA ALA A 494 -0.44 -21.80 42.72
C ALA A 494 -1.31 -20.59 42.27
N VAL A 495 -1.35 -20.34 40.98
CA VAL A 495 -2.12 -19.21 40.37
C VAL A 495 -3.59 -19.18 40.80
N ALA A 496 -4.22 -20.36 40.99
CA ALA A 496 -5.61 -20.48 41.42
C ALA A 496 -5.88 -19.91 42.83
N SER A 497 -4.86 -19.75 43.67
CA SER A 497 -5.01 -19.15 45.02
C SER A 497 -4.89 -17.62 45.01
N TRP A 498 -4.65 -16.99 43.85
CA TRP A 498 -4.59 -15.54 43.76
C TRP A 498 -6.00 -14.94 43.85
N PRO A 499 -6.23 -13.94 44.73
CA PRO A 499 -7.55 -13.34 44.88
C PRO A 499 -7.98 -12.63 43.58
N VAL A 500 -9.16 -12.97 43.12
CA VAL A 500 -9.81 -12.26 42.01
C VAL A 500 -10.52 -11.04 42.61
N GLU A 501 -9.98 -9.86 42.35
CA GLU A 501 -10.59 -8.59 42.78
C GLU A 501 -11.24 -7.91 41.55
N ASP A 502 -12.27 -7.09 41.82
CA ASP A 502 -12.96 -6.33 40.75
C ASP A 502 -11.97 -5.47 39.94
N GLY A 503 -12.12 -5.49 38.62
CA GLY A 503 -11.25 -4.75 37.71
C GLY A 503 -9.91 -5.42 37.39
N ARG A 504 -9.74 -6.72 37.77
CA ARG A 504 -8.53 -7.50 37.49
C ARG A 504 -8.87 -8.83 36.84
N GLN A 505 -8.08 -9.22 35.88
CA GLN A 505 -8.17 -10.53 35.25
C GLN A 505 -6.94 -11.35 35.62
N VAL A 506 -7.16 -12.55 36.11
CA VAL A 506 -6.10 -13.51 36.41
C VAL A 506 -6.18 -14.63 35.39
N ALA A 507 -5.15 -14.80 34.61
CA ALA A 507 -5.06 -15.84 33.60
C ALA A 507 -3.89 -16.78 33.88
N SER A 508 -4.08 -18.09 33.69
CA SER A 508 -2.97 -19.02 33.60
C SER A 508 -2.10 -18.65 32.37
N ARG A 509 -0.84 -19.12 32.36
CA ARG A 509 0.06 -18.90 31.23
C ARG A 509 -0.60 -19.31 29.90
N ALA A 510 -1.23 -20.49 29.84
CA ALA A 510 -1.89 -20.99 28.64
C ALA A 510 -3.05 -20.08 28.20
N ALA A 511 -3.96 -19.74 29.14
CA ALA A 511 -5.09 -18.87 28.84
C ALA A 511 -4.66 -17.46 28.42
N TYR A 512 -3.56 -16.94 29.00
CA TYR A 512 -2.99 -15.66 28.62
C TYR A 512 -2.45 -15.68 27.19
N LEU A 513 -1.70 -16.72 26.82
CA LEU A 513 -1.12 -16.88 25.48
C LEU A 513 -2.21 -17.11 24.41
N ASP A 514 -3.25 -17.89 24.73
CA ASP A 514 -4.38 -18.13 23.82
C ASP A 514 -5.22 -16.87 23.60
N GLY A 515 -5.33 -15.99 24.62
CA GLY A 515 -6.05 -14.73 24.54
C GLY A 515 -5.22 -13.55 24.05
N LEU A 516 -3.92 -13.75 23.80
CA LEU A 516 -3.03 -12.69 23.38
C LEU A 516 -3.32 -12.27 21.95
N ASP A 517 -3.87 -11.07 21.75
CA ASP A 517 -3.82 -10.41 20.44
C ASP A 517 -2.59 -9.46 20.44
N PRO A 518 -1.52 -9.84 19.75
CA PRO A 518 -0.28 -9.07 19.76
C PRO A 518 -0.36 -7.80 18.92
N ARG A 519 -1.48 -7.56 18.23
CA ARG A 519 -1.70 -6.38 17.41
C ARG A 519 -2.42 -5.32 18.21
N ASP A 520 -1.95 -4.09 18.11
CA ASP A 520 -2.72 -2.95 18.58
C ASP A 520 -3.98 -2.84 17.71
N PRO A 521 -5.19 -2.85 18.29
CA PRO A 521 -6.44 -2.72 17.53
C PRO A 521 -6.48 -1.47 16.66
N ALA A 522 -5.86 -0.37 17.08
CA ALA A 522 -5.81 0.89 16.33
C ALA A 522 -4.92 0.75 15.09
N ASP A 523 -3.73 0.17 15.25
CA ASP A 523 -2.79 -0.06 14.14
C ASP A 523 -3.35 -1.04 13.11
N ASP A 524 -3.94 -2.15 13.56
CA ASP A 524 -4.55 -3.15 12.67
C ASP A 524 -5.71 -2.54 11.87
N LEU A 525 -6.51 -1.71 12.51
CA LEU A 525 -7.58 -0.97 11.84
C LEU A 525 -7.04 0.04 10.83
N ALA A 526 -5.99 0.79 11.16
CA ALA A 526 -5.35 1.74 10.26
C ALA A 526 -4.84 1.04 8.99
N VAL A 527 -4.15 -0.09 9.14
CA VAL A 527 -3.67 -0.91 8.03
C VAL A 527 -4.83 -1.41 7.18
N ARG A 528 -5.90 -1.93 7.78
CA ARG A 528 -7.10 -2.40 7.06
C ARG A 528 -7.79 -1.28 6.29
N LEU A 529 -7.87 -0.07 6.85
CA LEU A 529 -8.41 1.11 6.16
C LEU A 529 -7.54 1.49 4.95
N ILE A 530 -6.22 1.52 5.10
CA ILE A 530 -5.28 1.78 3.99
C ILE A 530 -5.50 0.74 2.89
N VAL A 531 -5.54 -0.53 3.23
CA VAL A 531 -5.77 -1.62 2.27
C VAL A 531 -7.12 -1.47 1.58
N ALA A 532 -8.20 -1.18 2.32
CA ALA A 532 -9.54 -1.02 1.75
C ALA A 532 -9.58 0.15 0.74
N VAL A 533 -9.01 1.30 1.09
CA VAL A 533 -9.00 2.50 0.23
C VAL A 533 -8.15 2.27 -1.02
N VAL A 534 -6.91 1.78 -0.84
CA VAL A 534 -5.96 1.60 -1.94
C VAL A 534 -6.41 0.47 -2.87
N SER A 535 -6.83 -0.68 -2.32
CA SER A 535 -7.35 -1.78 -3.12
C SER A 535 -8.65 -1.40 -3.81
N GLY A 536 -9.57 -0.72 -3.12
CA GLY A 536 -10.81 -0.21 -3.71
C GLY A 536 -10.56 0.69 -4.92
N TYR A 537 -9.61 1.62 -4.80
CA TYR A 537 -9.19 2.48 -5.90
C TYR A 537 -8.59 1.67 -7.08
N ALA A 538 -7.69 0.72 -6.79
CA ALA A 538 -7.08 -0.12 -7.81
C ALA A 538 -8.12 -1.04 -8.50
N LEU A 539 -9.10 -1.56 -7.76
CA LEU A 539 -10.19 -2.37 -8.30
C LEU A 539 -11.15 -1.55 -9.18
N LEU A 540 -11.46 -0.33 -8.80
CA LEU A 540 -12.23 0.59 -9.65
C LEU A 540 -11.50 0.85 -10.97
N ALA A 541 -10.18 1.03 -10.90
CA ALA A 541 -9.35 1.17 -12.09
C ALA A 541 -9.33 -0.10 -12.95
N ALA A 542 -9.26 -1.28 -12.33
CA ALA A 542 -9.35 -2.57 -13.02
C ALA A 542 -10.68 -2.71 -13.77
N ALA A 543 -11.80 -2.41 -13.08
CA ALA A 543 -13.13 -2.45 -13.65
C ALA A 543 -13.28 -1.50 -14.86
N ASN A 544 -12.80 -0.27 -14.71
CA ASN A 544 -12.79 0.73 -15.78
C ASN A 544 -11.95 0.29 -16.98
N THR A 545 -10.73 -0.23 -16.74
CA THR A 545 -9.84 -0.72 -17.80
C THR A 545 -10.46 -1.92 -18.52
N CYS A 546 -11.10 -2.85 -17.80
CA CYS A 546 -11.79 -3.98 -18.39
C CYS A 546 -12.99 -3.52 -19.24
N ALA A 547 -13.78 -2.57 -18.75
CA ALA A 547 -14.91 -2.02 -19.49
C ALA A 547 -14.47 -1.36 -20.82
N LEU A 548 -13.38 -0.59 -20.80
CA LEU A 548 -12.80 0.03 -21.99
C LEU A 548 -12.25 -1.02 -22.98
N ALA A 549 -11.48 -1.99 -22.49
CA ALA A 549 -10.90 -3.06 -23.31
C ALA A 549 -11.96 -3.94 -23.99
N GLN A 550 -13.12 -4.13 -23.36
CA GLN A 550 -14.20 -4.95 -23.92
C GLN A 550 -15.00 -4.22 -25.03
N ARG A 551 -15.07 -2.89 -25.00
CA ARG A 551 -15.78 -2.11 -26.02
C ARG A 551 -15.11 -2.16 -27.38
N ASP A 552 -13.78 -2.23 -27.42
CA ASP A 552 -13.03 -2.31 -28.70
C ASP A 552 -13.15 -3.67 -29.41
N ARG A 553 -13.80 -4.66 -28.78
CA ARG A 553 -13.92 -6.03 -29.31
C ARG A 553 -15.19 -6.29 -30.13
N HIS A 554 -15.97 -5.27 -30.45
CA HIS A 554 -17.24 -5.49 -31.18
C HIS A 554 -17.05 -6.18 -32.53
N SER A 555 -16.02 -5.79 -33.30
CA SER A 555 -15.68 -6.44 -34.58
C SER A 555 -15.24 -7.89 -34.41
N GLN A 556 -14.30 -8.14 -33.49
CA GLN A 556 -13.83 -9.49 -33.19
C GLN A 556 -14.96 -10.41 -32.69
N ARG A 557 -15.87 -9.90 -31.86
CA ARG A 557 -17.05 -10.66 -31.40
C ARG A 557 -18.02 -10.94 -32.54
N ALA A 558 -18.20 -10.00 -33.46
CA ALA A 558 -19.03 -10.19 -34.66
C ALA A 558 -18.45 -11.32 -35.54
N HIS A 559 -17.13 -11.34 -35.77
CA HIS A 559 -16.44 -12.41 -36.49
C HIS A 559 -16.59 -13.77 -35.80
N LEU A 560 -16.39 -13.84 -34.47
CA LEU A 560 -16.55 -15.09 -33.71
C LEU A 560 -18.01 -15.60 -33.77
N ARG A 561 -19.00 -14.69 -33.75
CA ARG A 561 -20.41 -15.06 -33.95
C ARG A 561 -20.66 -15.57 -35.36
N ALA A 562 -20.09 -14.94 -36.38
CA ALA A 562 -20.19 -15.40 -37.75
C ALA A 562 -19.58 -16.79 -37.96
N MET A 563 -18.56 -17.14 -37.17
CA MET A 563 -17.97 -18.48 -37.12
C MET A 563 -18.80 -19.50 -36.30
N GLY A 564 -19.97 -19.13 -35.79
CA GLY A 564 -20.91 -20.02 -35.12
C GLY A 564 -20.76 -20.12 -33.60
N LEU A 565 -20.01 -19.25 -32.93
CA LEU A 565 -19.96 -19.25 -31.47
C LEU A 565 -21.26 -18.69 -30.89
N GLY A 566 -21.87 -19.51 -30.00
CA GLY A 566 -23.03 -19.09 -29.22
C GLY A 566 -22.70 -18.02 -28.18
N ARG A 567 -23.73 -17.30 -27.72
CA ARG A 567 -23.60 -16.20 -26.76
C ARG A 567 -22.90 -16.62 -25.46
N PHE A 568 -23.20 -17.80 -24.93
CA PHE A 568 -22.57 -18.32 -23.71
C PHE A 568 -21.12 -18.72 -23.91
N GLN A 569 -20.77 -19.28 -25.08
CA GLN A 569 -19.39 -19.59 -25.42
C GLN A 569 -18.54 -18.33 -25.55
N LEU A 570 -19.11 -17.27 -26.12
CA LEU A 570 -18.46 -15.98 -26.23
C LEU A 570 -18.23 -15.34 -24.84
N LEU A 571 -19.24 -15.40 -23.95
CA LEU A 571 -19.12 -14.95 -22.57
C LEU A 571 -18.01 -15.71 -21.83
N ARG A 572 -18.01 -17.05 -21.93
CA ARG A 572 -16.97 -17.91 -21.32
C ARG A 572 -15.58 -17.59 -21.86
N CYS A 573 -15.46 -17.33 -23.17
CA CYS A 573 -14.19 -16.94 -23.79
C CYS A 573 -13.67 -15.63 -23.19
N VAL A 574 -14.51 -14.61 -23.08
CA VAL A 574 -14.15 -13.31 -22.48
C VAL A 574 -13.77 -13.47 -21.00
N LEU A 575 -14.57 -14.25 -20.24
CA LEU A 575 -14.27 -14.49 -18.81
C LEU A 575 -12.95 -15.24 -18.63
N TYR A 576 -12.66 -16.26 -19.42
CA TYR A 576 -11.39 -16.99 -19.36
C TYR A 576 -10.18 -16.10 -19.64
N GLU A 577 -10.26 -15.19 -20.61
CA GLU A 577 -9.18 -14.25 -20.91
C GLU A 577 -8.95 -13.27 -19.74
N VAL A 578 -10.04 -12.74 -19.19
CA VAL A 578 -9.99 -11.71 -18.15
C VAL A 578 -9.58 -12.32 -16.80
N LEU A 579 -10.13 -13.48 -16.44
CA LEU A 579 -9.71 -14.22 -15.26
C LEU A 579 -8.27 -14.71 -15.37
N GLY A 580 -7.85 -15.16 -16.56
CA GLY A 580 -6.47 -15.52 -16.81
C GLY A 580 -5.51 -14.34 -16.62
N ALA A 581 -5.91 -13.14 -17.02
CA ALA A 581 -5.14 -11.93 -16.75
C ALA A 581 -5.09 -11.59 -15.24
N ALA A 582 -6.20 -11.78 -14.52
CA ALA A 582 -6.25 -11.58 -13.07
C ALA A 582 -5.32 -12.58 -12.34
N VAL A 583 -5.32 -13.85 -12.74
CA VAL A 583 -4.38 -14.86 -12.18
C VAL A 583 -2.93 -14.44 -12.38
N VAL A 584 -2.58 -13.87 -13.52
CA VAL A 584 -1.23 -13.35 -13.76
C VAL A 584 -0.93 -12.14 -12.84
N GLY A 585 -1.91 -11.26 -12.61
CA GLY A 585 -1.78 -10.15 -11.65
C GLY A 585 -1.53 -10.65 -10.22
N VAL A 586 -2.26 -11.68 -9.80
CA VAL A 586 -2.07 -12.35 -8.49
C VAL A 586 -0.69 -13.02 -8.40
N ALA A 587 -0.21 -13.65 -9.48
CA ALA A 587 1.13 -14.23 -9.50
C ALA A 587 2.23 -13.16 -9.33
N LEU A 588 2.07 -12.00 -9.95
CA LEU A 588 2.97 -10.86 -9.74
C LEU A 588 2.88 -10.31 -8.30
N ALA A 589 1.68 -10.27 -7.71
CA ALA A 589 1.49 -9.90 -6.32
C ALA A 589 2.18 -10.89 -5.36
N ALA A 590 2.13 -12.19 -5.66
CA ALA A 590 2.84 -13.21 -4.90
C ALA A 590 4.38 -13.02 -4.97
N VAL A 591 4.92 -12.64 -6.14
CA VAL A 591 6.36 -12.28 -6.27
C VAL A 591 6.68 -11.09 -5.38
N THR A 592 5.82 -10.05 -5.34
CA THR A 592 6.00 -8.89 -4.46
C THR A 592 5.98 -9.31 -2.99
N ALA A 593 4.99 -10.13 -2.60
CA ALA A 593 4.87 -10.64 -1.24
C ALA A 593 6.11 -11.43 -0.81
N LEU A 594 6.60 -12.34 -1.65
CA LEU A 594 7.83 -13.09 -1.37
C LEU A 594 9.05 -12.15 -1.20
N ALA A 595 9.19 -11.17 -2.09
CA ALA A 595 10.30 -10.22 -2.02
C ALA A 595 10.28 -9.36 -0.74
N CYS A 596 9.09 -9.03 -0.22
CA CYS A 596 8.94 -8.15 0.96
C CYS A 596 8.87 -8.95 2.27
N LEU A 597 8.09 -10.04 2.30
CA LEU A 597 7.76 -10.73 3.55
C LEU A 597 8.77 -11.82 3.93
N VAL A 598 9.45 -12.45 2.98
CA VAL A 598 10.45 -13.47 3.31
C VAL A 598 11.65 -12.88 4.05
N PRO A 599 12.27 -11.77 3.60
CA PRO A 599 13.34 -11.13 4.37
C PRO A 599 12.84 -10.64 5.73
N LEU A 600 11.63 -10.10 5.82
CA LEU A 600 11.03 -9.66 7.07
C LEU A 600 10.87 -10.83 8.05
N ALA A 601 10.28 -11.94 7.62
CA ALA A 601 10.07 -13.11 8.47
C ALA A 601 11.40 -13.73 8.95
N ALA A 602 12.39 -13.83 8.05
CA ALA A 602 13.70 -14.38 8.37
C ALA A 602 14.45 -13.58 9.45
N THR A 603 14.15 -12.29 9.56
CA THR A 603 14.83 -11.39 10.50
C THR A 603 14.11 -11.27 11.84
N LEU A 604 12.79 -11.39 11.86
CA LEU A 604 11.98 -11.30 13.08
C LEU A 604 12.02 -12.59 13.93
N SER A 605 12.15 -13.74 13.26
CA SER A 605 12.28 -15.03 13.94
C SER A 605 13.03 -16.02 13.05
N ALA A 606 14.14 -16.54 13.46
CA ALA A 606 14.96 -17.47 12.69
C ALA A 606 14.13 -18.65 12.17
N GLY A 607 14.02 -18.77 10.84
CA GLY A 607 13.30 -19.87 10.18
C GLY A 607 11.78 -19.74 10.07
N ALA A 608 11.19 -18.60 10.40
CA ALA A 608 9.74 -18.41 10.26
C ALA A 608 9.32 -18.19 8.81
N LEU A 609 8.18 -18.78 8.45
CA LEU A 609 7.48 -18.45 7.21
C LEU A 609 6.65 -17.18 7.43
N PRO A 610 6.46 -16.34 6.37
CA PRO A 610 5.59 -15.18 6.46
C PRO A 610 4.16 -15.60 6.82
N ALA A 611 3.54 -14.88 7.74
CA ALA A 611 2.13 -15.04 8.09
C ALA A 611 1.25 -14.19 7.18
N PHE A 612 0.02 -14.67 6.95
CA PHE A 612 -0.96 -13.98 6.12
C PHE A 612 -2.29 -13.82 6.86
N ASP A 613 -2.89 -12.66 6.74
CA ASP A 613 -4.29 -12.46 7.13
C ASP A 613 -5.21 -13.05 6.04
N VAL A 614 -5.55 -14.34 6.22
CA VAL A 614 -6.28 -15.12 5.20
C VAL A 614 -7.64 -14.51 4.88
N PRO A 615 -8.51 -14.13 5.85
CA PRO A 615 -9.83 -13.58 5.57
C PRO A 615 -9.78 -12.33 4.69
N TRP A 616 -8.95 -11.37 5.03
CA TRP A 616 -8.80 -10.13 4.27
C TRP A 616 -8.15 -10.34 2.90
N THR A 617 -7.12 -11.17 2.83
CA THR A 617 -6.46 -11.53 1.56
C THR A 617 -7.44 -12.19 0.59
N VAL A 618 -8.24 -13.13 1.06
CA VAL A 618 -9.30 -13.79 0.26
C VAL A 618 -10.37 -12.77 -0.14
N GLY A 619 -10.77 -11.88 0.77
CA GLY A 619 -11.73 -10.81 0.48
C GLY A 619 -11.28 -9.93 -0.69
N VAL A 620 -10.03 -9.45 -0.66
CA VAL A 620 -9.46 -8.62 -1.75
C VAL A 620 -9.31 -9.42 -3.04
N LEU A 621 -8.95 -10.71 -2.96
CA LEU A 621 -8.87 -11.59 -4.13
C LEU A 621 -10.25 -11.77 -4.79
N VAL A 622 -11.28 -12.06 -4.02
CA VAL A 622 -12.66 -12.21 -4.50
C VAL A 622 -13.16 -10.89 -5.11
N ALA A 623 -12.92 -9.77 -4.43
CA ALA A 623 -13.24 -8.44 -4.95
C ALA A 623 -12.51 -8.13 -6.27
N SER A 624 -11.24 -8.55 -6.39
CA SER A 624 -10.45 -8.41 -7.64
C SER A 624 -11.06 -9.20 -8.79
N VAL A 625 -11.44 -10.45 -8.54
CA VAL A 625 -12.12 -11.30 -9.52
C VAL A 625 -13.46 -10.67 -9.93
N ALA A 626 -14.26 -10.19 -8.98
CA ALA A 626 -15.55 -9.54 -9.26
C ALA A 626 -15.39 -8.25 -10.07
N ALA A 627 -14.45 -7.39 -9.69
CA ALA A 627 -14.17 -6.11 -10.38
C ALA A 627 -13.78 -6.29 -11.84
N VAL A 628 -13.12 -7.41 -12.17
CA VAL A 628 -12.66 -7.73 -13.52
C VAL A 628 -13.74 -8.48 -14.31
N ALA A 629 -14.45 -9.41 -13.67
CA ALA A 629 -15.46 -10.26 -14.30
C ALA A 629 -16.78 -9.51 -14.60
N ALA A 630 -17.28 -8.69 -13.65
CA ALA A 630 -18.59 -8.04 -13.76
C ALA A 630 -18.69 -7.08 -14.98
N PRO A 631 -17.75 -6.14 -15.24
CA PRO A 631 -17.80 -5.28 -16.41
C PRO A 631 -17.70 -6.07 -17.72
N SER A 632 -16.95 -7.17 -17.69
CA SER A 632 -16.76 -8.04 -18.86
C SER A 632 -18.04 -8.83 -19.19
N ALA A 633 -18.76 -9.30 -18.18
CA ALA A 633 -20.05 -9.96 -18.32
C ALA A 633 -21.13 -8.98 -18.81
N MET A 634 -21.21 -7.79 -18.22
CA MET A 634 -22.16 -6.74 -18.61
C MET A 634 -21.96 -6.29 -20.07
N ALA A 635 -20.70 -6.14 -20.51
CA ALA A 635 -20.39 -5.76 -21.90
C ALA A 635 -20.75 -6.85 -22.92
N SER A 636 -20.95 -8.09 -22.52
CA SER A 636 -21.38 -9.20 -23.37
C SER A 636 -22.90 -9.40 -23.43
N HIS A 637 -23.66 -8.72 -22.55
CA HIS A 637 -25.13 -8.82 -22.52
C HIS A 637 -25.80 -7.96 -23.63
N PRO A 638 -26.92 -8.41 -24.24
CA PRO A 638 -27.58 -7.71 -25.36
C PRO A 638 -28.39 -6.49 -24.97
N LEU A 639 -28.35 -6.01 -23.71
CA LEU A 639 -29.01 -4.76 -23.26
C LEU A 639 -28.52 -3.50 -23.98
N SER A 640 -27.61 -3.62 -24.94
CA SER A 640 -27.21 -2.59 -25.88
C SER A 640 -28.29 -2.26 -26.98
N GLY A 641 -29.51 -2.74 -26.83
CA GLY A 641 -30.65 -2.36 -27.69
C GLY A 641 -30.95 -0.85 -27.70
N ILE A 642 -30.67 -0.18 -26.58
CA ILE A 642 -30.85 1.30 -26.49
C ILE A 642 -29.82 2.02 -27.38
N GLN A 643 -28.64 1.50 -27.58
CA GLN A 643 -27.63 2.09 -28.48
C GLN A 643 -27.98 1.87 -29.98
N ARG A 644 -28.70 0.80 -30.34
CA ARG A 644 -29.15 0.59 -31.72
C ARG A 644 -30.26 1.57 -32.12
N GLN A 645 -31.08 2.01 -31.18
CA GLN A 645 -32.09 3.04 -31.45
C GLN A 645 -31.46 4.42 -31.66
N PHE A 646 -30.36 4.75 -30.96
CA PHE A 646 -29.66 6.01 -31.19
C PHE A 646 -28.87 6.01 -32.49
N ALA A 647 -28.22 4.92 -32.89
CA ALA A 647 -27.51 4.83 -34.17
C ALA A 647 -28.43 4.85 -35.40
N ARG A 648 -29.70 4.39 -35.28
CA ARG A 648 -30.72 4.48 -36.34
C ARG A 648 -31.39 5.85 -36.46
N ARG A 649 -31.17 6.77 -35.52
CA ARG A 649 -31.68 8.16 -35.56
C ARG A 649 -30.67 9.15 -36.14
N THR A 650 -29.48 8.73 -36.50
CA THR A 650 -28.40 9.56 -37.05
C THR A 650 -28.01 9.15 -38.48
N THR A 651 -28.68 8.17 -39.05
CA THR A 651 -28.74 7.90 -40.50
C THR A 651 -30.10 8.36 -41.03
#